data_d9ac64235bdb8c723b156c99538a1d69
#
_entry.id   d9ac64235bdb8c723b156c99538a1d69
#
_cell.length_a   1.000
_cell.length_b   1.000
_cell.length_c   1.000
_cell.angle_alpha   90.00
_cell.angle_beta   90.00
_cell.angle_gamma   90.00
#
_symmetry.space_group_name_H-M   'P 1'
#
loop_
_entity.id
_entity.type
_entity.pdbx_description
1 polymer ?
#
loop_
_entity_poly.entity_id
_entity_poly.type
_entity_poly.pdbx_seq_one_letter_code
_entity_poly.pdbx_strand_id
1 'polypeptide(L)'
;MTLGNEKSSVQNPLILYATEIGWTYISQEDALTLRGGETGFVLKETFISQLHKLNDFITQPLAEDLIRKIEAIPPTIQGNLDAWEYLKGLKTVFVPKEKRERNARLIDTKNINNNTFHVTDEFTFTNGTKTIRCDVVFLINGFPVFIVEAKSANKIDGIAEALDQIRRYHNEAPEIMAILQMYTLTHLIRYYYGATWNTSRKGLFNWKEEQEGDYETLVKSFFDKERIIRIIDDFILFTRQDDELKKVVLRPHQMRVVQKIVARAGSDKKRGLIWHTQGSGKTYSMIVAAKEIIENPDFDNPTVLMLVDRNELESQLFGNLTSVGFLQDEIEVKSKKDIQQLLKDDKRGLIVSMIHKFDGIEQNINTRDNIFVLVDEAHRTTGGKLGNYLMGALPNATYIGFTGTPIDRTSYGSGTFITFGKDDPPKGYLDKYGIAESIADQTTVPLHYTLAPNDLQVDKEVLNKEFLELADAEGISDIEELNKVLERAVNLRNMLKNRERMEKVAKYVADHFKDYIEPMGYKAFLVAVDREACTIYKDMLDKHLSPEYSRVVISPGFNDPEQLSKYYLSEEEEKRVRKAFRNTEEQPKILIVTEKLLTGFDAPILYCMYLDKPMRDHVLLQAIARVNRPYEDTEGRKKPSGFVLDFVGIFDNLEKALAFDSSDIEGVVHDLEVLKTRFTELMDEAKSRYLKLITGKSQDKAVEAILNHFMDEQIRHEYYSFYKELSSIYEILSPDAFLRPYVEDYDTLSRIYKILREAFDPGTPIDKDFLRKTAKLVQQHTKSGVIQPTLDIYEINEETLRKIEESKASDTEKIFNLLKGIVGTVTRDSQLSPYLISIGEKAEEIAKLFKQRQLSTQQTLEELRRIVEEMNEARREQAEKKMPVEVFAVMWLLKKEGVKDAEGSANQMKDTFEKFPHWKTSEKHEREIRNQLYKIMVKTGIKNFIDIVKKIMQILTGKTR
;
A
#
# COMPACT_ATOMS: atom_id res chain seq x y z
N MET A 1 16.18 -30.04 -19.60
CA MET A 1 15.40 -29.57 -18.44
C MET A 1 14.88 -28.19 -18.79
N THR A 2 13.57 -28.03 -18.86
CA THR A 2 12.93 -26.68 -19.03
C THR A 2 13.08 -25.93 -17.71
N LEU A 3 13.95 -24.93 -17.69
CA LEU A 3 14.06 -24.00 -16.55
C LEU A 3 12.68 -23.45 -16.20
N GLY A 4 12.26 -23.60 -14.92
CA GLY A 4 11.04 -22.98 -14.42
C GLY A 4 9.78 -23.84 -14.46
N ASN A 5 9.86 -25.15 -14.59
CA ASN A 5 8.72 -26.04 -14.39
C ASN A 5 8.24 -25.91 -12.93
N GLU A 6 6.94 -25.69 -12.73
CA GLU A 6 6.29 -25.49 -11.44
C GLU A 6 6.63 -26.59 -10.42
N LYS A 7 6.44 -27.85 -10.79
CA LYS A 7 6.70 -28.98 -9.88
C LYS A 7 8.17 -29.09 -9.48
N SER A 8 9.09 -29.05 -10.44
CA SER A 8 10.51 -29.27 -10.17
C SER A 8 11.22 -28.05 -9.59
N SER A 9 10.74 -26.83 -9.88
CA SER A 9 11.41 -25.59 -9.47
C SER A 9 10.79 -24.96 -8.24
N VAL A 10 9.51 -25.27 -7.92
CA VAL A 10 8.78 -24.60 -6.82
C VAL A 10 8.26 -25.64 -5.81
N GLN A 11 7.44 -26.61 -6.23
CA GLN A 11 6.81 -27.56 -5.30
C GLN A 11 7.83 -28.50 -4.63
N ASN A 12 8.69 -29.18 -5.42
CA ASN A 12 9.68 -30.11 -4.86
C ASN A 12 10.69 -29.45 -3.91
N PRO A 13 11.29 -28.28 -4.24
CA PRO A 13 12.11 -27.53 -3.31
C PRO A 13 11.37 -27.13 -2.03
N LEU A 14 10.11 -26.70 -2.12
CA LEU A 14 9.29 -26.37 -0.95
C LEU A 14 9.16 -27.55 0.01
N ILE A 15 8.84 -28.74 -0.53
CA ILE A 15 8.72 -29.98 0.26
C ILE A 15 10.07 -30.35 0.88
N LEU A 16 11.15 -30.25 0.09
CA LEU A 16 12.51 -30.51 0.58
C LEU A 16 12.84 -29.60 1.78
N TYR A 17 12.67 -28.30 1.63
CA TYR A 17 12.97 -27.32 2.70
C TYR A 17 12.08 -27.52 3.93
N ALA A 18 10.81 -27.87 3.74
CA ALA A 18 9.93 -28.25 4.85
C ALA A 18 10.43 -29.51 5.59
N THR A 19 10.93 -30.52 4.84
CA THR A 19 11.47 -31.73 5.49
C THR A 19 12.76 -31.44 6.25
N GLU A 20 13.60 -30.55 5.79
CA GLU A 20 14.83 -30.14 6.48
C GLU A 20 14.57 -29.45 7.83
N ILE A 21 13.41 -28.82 8.01
CA ILE A 21 12.97 -28.25 9.30
C ILE A 21 12.05 -29.19 10.08
N GLY A 22 11.98 -30.45 9.65
CA GLY A 22 11.41 -31.57 10.42
C GLY A 22 9.92 -31.84 10.13
N TRP A 23 9.36 -31.39 9.02
CA TRP A 23 8.10 -31.92 8.50
C TRP A 23 8.36 -33.29 7.89
N THR A 24 7.42 -34.20 8.02
CA THR A 24 7.50 -35.54 7.42
C THR A 24 6.72 -35.56 6.10
N TYR A 25 7.41 -35.85 5.01
CA TYR A 25 6.75 -36.00 3.72
C TYR A 25 5.99 -37.32 3.66
N ILE A 26 4.75 -37.27 3.20
CA ILE A 26 3.89 -38.41 2.90
C ILE A 26 3.55 -38.35 1.42
N SER A 27 3.74 -39.48 0.71
CA SER A 27 3.39 -39.54 -0.71
C SER A 27 1.89 -39.33 -0.94
N GLN A 28 1.52 -38.91 -2.15
CA GLN A 28 0.13 -38.74 -2.55
C GLN A 28 -0.69 -40.04 -2.31
N GLU A 29 -0.12 -41.21 -2.66
CA GLU A 29 -0.78 -42.51 -2.50
C GLU A 29 -0.96 -42.90 -1.04
N ASP A 30 0.06 -42.69 -0.21
CA ASP A 30 -0.03 -42.93 1.24
C ASP A 30 -1.05 -41.99 1.89
N ALA A 31 -1.00 -40.70 1.55
CA ALA A 31 -1.95 -39.73 2.04
C ALA A 31 -3.39 -40.05 1.64
N LEU A 32 -3.59 -40.54 0.40
CA LEU A 32 -4.91 -41.00 -0.08
C LEU A 32 -5.41 -42.20 0.72
N THR A 33 -4.54 -43.16 1.00
CA THR A 33 -4.85 -44.34 1.80
C THR A 33 -5.18 -43.97 3.25
N LEU A 34 -4.34 -43.17 3.89
CA LEU A 34 -4.50 -42.76 5.30
C LEU A 34 -5.76 -41.94 5.56
N ARG A 35 -6.27 -41.22 4.58
CA ARG A 35 -7.53 -40.44 4.70
C ARG A 35 -8.78 -41.21 4.24
N GLY A 36 -8.61 -42.42 3.70
CA GLY A 36 -9.69 -43.27 3.26
C GLY A 36 -10.34 -42.90 1.94
N GLY A 37 -9.56 -42.31 1.04
CA GLY A 37 -9.98 -41.93 -0.31
C GLY A 37 -10.04 -40.41 -0.54
N GLU A 38 -10.50 -40.01 -1.72
CA GLU A 38 -10.53 -38.59 -2.14
C GLU A 38 -11.57 -37.72 -1.41
N THR A 39 -12.57 -38.34 -0.77
CA THR A 39 -13.59 -37.59 0.01
C THR A 39 -13.13 -37.29 1.43
N GLY A 40 -12.14 -38.01 1.95
CA GLY A 40 -11.55 -37.76 3.26
C GLY A 40 -10.48 -36.68 3.22
N PHE A 41 -10.37 -35.88 4.25
CA PHE A 41 -9.30 -34.88 4.38
C PHE A 41 -8.43 -35.07 5.63
N VAL A 42 -8.84 -35.90 6.61
CA VAL A 42 -8.07 -36.18 7.82
C VAL A 42 -7.31 -37.50 7.65
N LEU A 43 -6.03 -37.55 8.01
CA LEU A 43 -5.25 -38.79 8.12
C LEU A 43 -5.73 -39.56 9.35
N LYS A 44 -6.75 -40.43 9.20
CA LYS A 44 -7.54 -40.98 10.29
C LYS A 44 -6.73 -41.68 11.36
N GLU A 45 -5.84 -42.58 10.99
CA GLU A 45 -5.02 -43.31 11.96
C GLU A 45 -4.08 -42.39 12.75
N THR A 46 -3.42 -41.45 12.07
CA THR A 46 -2.55 -40.46 12.68
C THR A 46 -3.34 -39.57 13.64
N PHE A 47 -4.51 -39.10 13.20
CA PHE A 47 -5.35 -38.23 14.01
C PHE A 47 -5.86 -38.93 15.29
N ILE A 48 -6.36 -40.14 15.18
CA ILE A 48 -6.81 -40.94 16.33
C ILE A 48 -5.67 -41.21 17.31
N SER A 49 -4.50 -41.60 16.81
CA SER A 49 -3.33 -41.84 17.65
C SER A 49 -2.91 -40.59 18.41
N GLN A 50 -2.91 -39.41 17.74
CA GLN A 50 -2.58 -38.14 18.38
C GLN A 50 -3.66 -37.67 19.35
N LEU A 51 -4.95 -37.90 19.06
CA LEU A 51 -6.03 -37.64 20.02
C LEU A 51 -5.85 -38.39 21.30
N HIS A 52 -5.55 -39.70 21.22
CA HIS A 52 -5.28 -40.54 22.43
C HIS A 52 -4.03 -40.04 23.19
N LYS A 53 -2.99 -39.62 22.50
CA LYS A 53 -1.77 -39.09 23.12
C LYS A 53 -1.99 -37.79 23.86
N LEU A 54 -2.79 -36.89 23.29
CA LEU A 54 -3.03 -35.55 23.83
C LEU A 54 -4.19 -35.50 24.85
N ASN A 55 -5.06 -36.54 24.89
CA ASN A 55 -6.25 -36.57 25.75
C ASN A 55 -6.45 -37.96 26.36
N ASP A 56 -6.15 -38.08 27.60
CA ASP A 56 -6.27 -39.33 28.40
C ASP A 56 -7.71 -39.93 28.51
N PHE A 57 -8.71 -39.10 28.27
CA PHE A 57 -10.12 -39.44 28.35
C PHE A 57 -10.77 -39.84 27.01
N ILE A 58 -10.10 -39.55 25.89
CA ILE A 58 -10.62 -39.87 24.56
C ILE A 58 -10.46 -41.39 24.31
N THR A 59 -11.58 -42.07 24.09
CA THR A 59 -11.62 -43.48 23.67
C THR A 59 -11.78 -43.59 22.16
N GLN A 60 -11.53 -44.77 21.59
CA GLN A 60 -11.67 -45.00 20.15
C GLN A 60 -13.05 -44.53 19.60
N PRO A 61 -14.21 -44.87 20.24
CA PRO A 61 -15.51 -44.38 19.77
C PRO A 61 -15.65 -42.85 19.82
N LEU A 62 -15.06 -42.21 20.86
CA LEU A 62 -15.07 -40.73 20.93
C LEU A 62 -14.20 -40.08 19.87
N ALA A 63 -13.05 -40.69 19.55
CA ALA A 63 -12.19 -40.19 18.46
C ALA A 63 -12.86 -40.30 17.09
N GLU A 64 -13.54 -41.42 16.83
CA GLU A 64 -14.34 -41.62 15.59
C GLU A 64 -15.54 -40.68 15.51
N ASP A 65 -16.21 -40.43 16.64
CA ASP A 65 -17.31 -39.46 16.72
C ASP A 65 -16.80 -38.03 16.42
N LEU A 66 -15.62 -37.67 16.93
CA LEU A 66 -14.99 -36.39 16.69
C LEU A 66 -14.63 -36.22 15.22
N ILE A 67 -14.08 -37.25 14.56
CA ILE A 67 -13.83 -37.21 13.11
C ILE A 67 -15.12 -36.95 12.34
N ARG A 68 -16.22 -37.69 12.68
CA ARG A 68 -17.51 -37.45 12.03
C ARG A 68 -18.03 -36.02 12.21
N LYS A 69 -17.86 -35.44 13.41
CA LYS A 69 -18.23 -34.05 13.69
C LYS A 69 -17.41 -33.06 12.88
N ILE A 70 -16.11 -33.31 12.73
CA ILE A 70 -15.20 -32.50 11.92
C ILE A 70 -15.56 -32.61 10.43
N GLU A 71 -15.81 -33.82 9.93
CA GLU A 71 -16.22 -34.05 8.54
C GLU A 71 -17.61 -33.47 8.23
N ALA A 72 -18.45 -33.26 9.25
CA ALA A 72 -19.79 -32.65 9.14
C ALA A 72 -19.79 -31.12 9.35
N ILE A 73 -18.64 -30.47 9.51
CA ILE A 73 -18.54 -29.00 9.65
C ILE A 73 -19.17 -28.34 8.42
N PRO A 74 -20.08 -27.36 8.58
CA PRO A 74 -20.69 -26.67 7.45
C PRO A 74 -19.66 -25.96 6.59
N PRO A 75 -19.81 -26.00 5.25
CA PRO A 75 -18.87 -25.35 4.31
C PRO A 75 -19.12 -23.83 4.24
N THR A 76 -18.89 -23.15 5.35
CA THR A 76 -19.11 -21.71 5.55
C THR A 76 -17.97 -21.11 6.39
N ILE A 77 -17.89 -19.80 6.43
CA ILE A 77 -16.95 -19.10 7.33
C ILE A 77 -17.24 -19.42 8.81
N GLN A 78 -18.50 -19.66 9.19
CA GLN A 78 -18.85 -20.09 10.54
C GLN A 78 -18.31 -21.50 10.81
N GLY A 79 -18.42 -22.42 9.85
CA GLY A 79 -17.80 -23.75 9.98
C GLY A 79 -16.27 -23.66 10.06
N ASN A 80 -15.66 -22.72 9.36
CA ASN A 80 -14.21 -22.50 9.48
C ASN A 80 -13.82 -21.97 10.87
N LEU A 81 -14.64 -21.14 11.49
CA LEU A 81 -14.48 -20.75 12.90
C LEU A 81 -14.59 -21.99 13.81
N ASP A 82 -15.59 -22.87 13.60
CA ASP A 82 -15.74 -24.10 14.38
C ASP A 82 -14.50 -25.01 14.24
N ALA A 83 -13.95 -25.16 13.03
CA ALA A 83 -12.72 -25.91 12.81
C ALA A 83 -11.53 -25.32 13.56
N TRP A 84 -11.39 -23.98 13.55
CA TRP A 84 -10.34 -23.28 14.28
C TRP A 84 -10.49 -23.43 15.79
N GLU A 85 -11.73 -23.37 16.32
CA GLU A 85 -12.00 -23.62 17.75
C GLU A 85 -11.64 -25.05 18.17
N TYR A 86 -11.84 -26.05 17.29
CA TYR A 86 -11.34 -27.42 17.53
C TYR A 86 -9.81 -27.43 17.63
N LEU A 87 -9.10 -26.78 16.71
CA LEU A 87 -7.64 -26.71 16.73
C LEU A 87 -7.10 -26.05 18.00
N LYS A 88 -7.78 -25.04 18.50
CA LYS A 88 -7.46 -24.36 19.76
C LYS A 88 -7.85 -25.14 21.03
N GLY A 89 -8.52 -26.27 20.90
CA GLY A 89 -9.02 -27.03 22.05
C GLY A 89 -10.15 -26.33 22.82
N LEU A 90 -10.91 -25.46 22.15
CA LEU A 90 -12.07 -24.75 22.75
C LEU A 90 -13.36 -25.56 22.64
N LYS A 91 -13.42 -26.54 21.75
CA LYS A 91 -14.58 -27.45 21.62
C LYS A 91 -14.49 -28.58 22.63
N THR A 92 -15.67 -28.94 23.19
CA THR A 92 -15.78 -29.99 24.17
C THR A 92 -16.32 -31.31 23.58
N VAL A 93 -16.01 -32.39 24.25
CA VAL A 93 -16.63 -33.70 24.03
C VAL A 93 -17.20 -34.20 25.33
N PHE A 94 -18.39 -34.79 25.26
CA PHE A 94 -19.00 -35.43 26.44
C PHE A 94 -18.28 -36.73 26.76
N VAL A 95 -17.74 -36.84 27.96
CA VAL A 95 -17.04 -38.03 28.45
C VAL A 95 -18.04 -38.88 29.27
N PRO A 96 -18.61 -40.01 28.75
CA PRO A 96 -19.66 -40.76 29.42
C PRO A 96 -19.26 -41.29 30.79
N LYS A 97 -17.99 -41.70 30.97
CA LYS A 97 -17.48 -42.22 32.25
C LYS A 97 -17.44 -41.15 33.34
N GLU A 98 -17.15 -39.90 32.96
CA GLU A 98 -17.05 -38.76 33.86
C GLU A 98 -18.37 -37.98 33.98
N LYS A 99 -19.34 -38.25 33.10
CA LYS A 99 -20.64 -37.57 33.00
C LYS A 99 -20.49 -36.03 32.87
N ARG A 100 -19.45 -35.57 32.16
CA ARG A 100 -19.19 -34.14 31.95
C ARG A 100 -18.58 -33.91 30.60
N GLU A 101 -18.62 -32.65 30.17
CA GLU A 101 -17.89 -32.14 29.00
C GLU A 101 -16.41 -31.91 29.37
N ARG A 102 -15.49 -32.25 28.43
CA ARG A 102 -14.06 -31.92 28.51
C ARG A 102 -13.60 -31.37 27.20
N ASN A 103 -12.71 -30.39 27.24
CA ASN A 103 -12.07 -29.80 26.05
C ASN A 103 -11.21 -30.85 25.34
N ALA A 104 -11.49 -31.08 24.06
CA ALA A 104 -10.71 -31.99 23.22
C ALA A 104 -9.51 -31.20 22.60
N ARG A 105 -8.31 -31.63 22.93
CA ARG A 105 -7.07 -31.01 22.44
C ARG A 105 -6.66 -31.73 21.16
N LEU A 106 -6.70 -31.03 20.01
CA LEU A 106 -6.26 -31.51 18.70
C LEU A 106 -4.78 -31.20 18.45
N ILE A 107 -4.30 -30.08 18.97
CA ILE A 107 -2.93 -29.62 18.87
C ILE A 107 -2.40 -29.26 20.26
N ASP A 108 -1.18 -29.62 20.56
CA ASP A 108 -0.49 -29.13 21.76
C ASP A 108 0.28 -27.85 21.42
N THR A 109 -0.28 -26.71 21.81
CA THR A 109 0.31 -25.40 21.57
C THR A 109 1.43 -25.04 22.54
N LYS A 110 1.51 -25.77 23.69
CA LYS A 110 2.53 -25.55 24.72
C LYS A 110 3.79 -26.38 24.50
N ASN A 111 3.63 -27.64 24.11
CA ASN A 111 4.74 -28.51 23.79
C ASN A 111 4.64 -29.00 22.36
N ILE A 112 5.30 -28.28 21.49
CA ILE A 112 5.25 -28.49 20.04
C ILE A 112 5.69 -29.89 19.64
N ASN A 113 6.65 -30.47 20.35
CA ASN A 113 7.18 -31.82 20.11
C ASN A 113 6.16 -32.95 20.37
N ASN A 114 5.04 -32.65 21.01
CA ASN A 114 3.97 -33.63 21.17
C ASN A 114 3.15 -33.81 19.89
N ASN A 115 3.27 -32.88 18.91
CA ASN A 115 2.54 -32.93 17.66
C ASN A 115 3.36 -33.70 16.58
N THR A 116 2.64 -34.17 15.58
CA THR A 116 3.19 -34.66 14.31
C THR A 116 2.92 -33.67 13.20
N PHE A 117 3.92 -33.48 12.34
CA PHE A 117 3.88 -32.52 11.26
C PHE A 117 4.12 -33.22 9.94
N HIS A 118 3.16 -33.16 9.03
CA HIS A 118 3.21 -33.84 7.74
C HIS A 118 3.02 -32.88 6.58
N VAL A 119 3.66 -33.16 5.46
CA VAL A 119 3.48 -32.44 4.20
C VAL A 119 3.26 -33.45 3.08
N THR A 120 2.32 -33.17 2.18
CA THR A 120 2.03 -34.01 1.02
C THR A 120 1.78 -33.12 -0.20
N ASP A 121 2.07 -33.68 -1.40
CA ASP A 121 1.81 -32.99 -2.67
C ASP A 121 0.60 -33.57 -3.38
N GLU A 122 0.11 -32.83 -4.39
CA GLU A 122 -0.96 -33.25 -5.32
C GLU A 122 -2.21 -33.77 -4.58
N PHE A 123 -2.62 -33.08 -3.53
CA PHE A 123 -3.70 -33.52 -2.66
C PHE A 123 -5.06 -33.33 -3.35
N THR A 124 -5.62 -34.42 -3.84
CA THR A 124 -6.92 -34.44 -4.54
C THR A 124 -8.06 -34.58 -3.54
N PHE A 125 -9.06 -33.70 -3.61
CA PHE A 125 -10.28 -33.77 -2.80
C PHE A 125 -11.50 -33.67 -3.71
N THR A 126 -12.52 -34.53 -3.44
CA THR A 126 -13.81 -34.48 -4.13
C THR A 126 -14.96 -34.43 -3.13
N ASN A 127 -15.94 -33.58 -3.41
CA ASN A 127 -17.21 -33.58 -2.68
C ASN A 127 -18.31 -34.42 -3.39
N GLY A 128 -17.93 -35.22 -4.39
CA GLY A 128 -18.84 -36.02 -5.21
C GLY A 128 -19.38 -35.30 -6.46
N THR A 129 -19.31 -33.97 -6.52
CA THR A 129 -19.74 -33.18 -7.68
C THR A 129 -18.57 -32.49 -8.37
N LYS A 130 -17.62 -32.03 -7.59
CA LYS A 130 -16.41 -31.34 -8.07
C LYS A 130 -15.18 -31.95 -7.41
N THR A 131 -14.10 -31.94 -8.15
CA THR A 131 -12.79 -32.40 -7.70
C THR A 131 -11.79 -31.27 -7.81
N ILE A 132 -11.08 -31.00 -6.75
CA ILE A 132 -9.96 -30.06 -6.71
C ILE A 132 -8.66 -30.84 -6.45
N ARG A 133 -7.55 -30.23 -6.80
CA ARG A 133 -6.21 -30.76 -6.51
C ARG A 133 -5.36 -29.61 -6.01
N CYS A 134 -4.95 -29.70 -4.75
CA CYS A 134 -4.04 -28.73 -4.12
C CYS A 134 -2.61 -29.15 -4.38
N ASP A 135 -1.74 -28.21 -4.73
CA ASP A 135 -0.34 -28.49 -5.06
C ASP A 135 0.43 -29.09 -3.87
N VAL A 136 0.34 -28.45 -2.69
CA VAL A 136 0.93 -28.98 -1.44
C VAL A 136 0.00 -28.70 -0.27
N VAL A 137 -0.12 -29.66 0.65
CA VAL A 137 -0.93 -29.56 1.87
C VAL A 137 -0.08 -29.89 3.09
N PHE A 138 -0.18 -29.07 4.11
CA PHE A 138 0.44 -29.24 5.41
C PHE A 138 -0.57 -29.68 6.45
N LEU A 139 -0.24 -30.72 7.21
CA LEU A 139 -1.12 -31.32 8.21
C LEU A 139 -0.41 -31.39 9.56
N ILE A 140 -1.16 -31.07 10.61
CA ILE A 140 -0.72 -31.22 12.00
C ILE A 140 -1.59 -32.28 12.67
N ASN A 141 -0.97 -33.28 13.27
CA ASN A 141 -1.66 -34.40 13.89
C ASN A 141 -2.67 -35.10 12.95
N GLY A 142 -2.37 -35.11 11.64
CA GLY A 142 -3.26 -35.65 10.62
C GLY A 142 -4.41 -34.75 10.17
N PHE A 143 -4.52 -33.54 10.73
CA PHE A 143 -5.53 -32.54 10.39
C PHE A 143 -4.91 -31.53 9.39
N PRO A 144 -5.54 -31.28 8.21
CA PRO A 144 -5.02 -30.34 7.24
C PRO A 144 -5.22 -28.88 7.70
N VAL A 145 -4.15 -28.10 7.71
CA VAL A 145 -4.16 -26.72 8.22
C VAL A 145 -3.82 -25.68 7.18
N PHE A 146 -2.89 -25.98 6.26
CA PHE A 146 -2.43 -25.07 5.23
C PHE A 146 -2.43 -25.71 3.85
N ILE A 147 -2.74 -24.92 2.83
CA ILE A 147 -2.50 -25.28 1.44
C ILE A 147 -1.52 -24.29 0.81
N VAL A 148 -0.73 -24.79 -0.13
CA VAL A 148 0.16 -23.99 -0.97
C VAL A 148 -0.26 -24.15 -2.42
N GLU A 149 -0.45 -23.05 -3.11
CA GLU A 149 -0.57 -23.01 -4.55
C GLU A 149 0.70 -22.43 -5.15
N ALA A 150 1.35 -23.21 -5.97
CA ALA A 150 2.58 -22.85 -6.63
C ALA A 150 2.33 -22.44 -8.08
N LYS A 151 3.14 -21.54 -8.59
CA LYS A 151 3.18 -21.20 -10.01
C LYS A 151 4.61 -21.14 -10.49
N SER A 152 4.80 -21.39 -11.77
CA SER A 152 6.11 -21.32 -12.39
C SER A 152 6.73 -19.93 -12.26
N ALA A 153 8.03 -19.84 -11.98
CA ALA A 153 8.77 -18.60 -11.79
C ALA A 153 8.76 -17.65 -13.01
N ASN A 154 8.50 -18.17 -14.20
CA ASN A 154 8.42 -17.39 -15.43
C ASN A 154 7.03 -16.75 -15.69
N LYS A 155 6.04 -17.01 -14.84
CA LYS A 155 4.71 -16.41 -14.95
C LYS A 155 4.69 -15.04 -14.28
N ILE A 156 4.46 -14.01 -15.07
CA ILE A 156 4.38 -12.60 -14.59
C ILE A 156 3.23 -12.42 -13.58
N ASP A 157 2.06 -13.00 -13.87
CA ASP A 157 0.87 -12.91 -13.03
C ASP A 157 0.64 -14.16 -12.14
N GLY A 158 1.70 -14.95 -11.88
CA GLY A 158 1.58 -16.23 -11.19
C GLY A 158 0.86 -16.18 -9.84
N ILE A 159 1.06 -15.10 -9.06
CA ILE A 159 0.37 -14.92 -7.77
C ILE A 159 -1.13 -14.63 -7.96
N ALA A 160 -1.51 -13.88 -8.98
CA ALA A 160 -2.93 -13.62 -9.28
C ALA A 160 -3.63 -14.91 -9.73
N GLU A 161 -3.01 -15.68 -10.62
CA GLU A 161 -3.51 -17.00 -11.04
C GLU A 161 -3.67 -17.97 -9.86
N ALA A 162 -2.68 -18.02 -8.96
CA ALA A 162 -2.75 -18.85 -7.76
C ALA A 162 -3.90 -18.41 -6.83
N LEU A 163 -4.12 -17.09 -6.66
CA LEU A 163 -5.24 -16.58 -5.87
C LEU A 163 -6.59 -16.94 -6.50
N ASP A 164 -6.72 -16.85 -7.81
CA ASP A 164 -7.94 -17.26 -8.54
C ASP A 164 -8.20 -18.77 -8.39
N GLN A 165 -7.14 -19.57 -8.29
CA GLN A 165 -7.24 -20.99 -7.99
C GLN A 165 -7.78 -21.23 -6.56
N ILE A 166 -7.32 -20.49 -5.57
CA ILE A 166 -7.88 -20.51 -4.22
C ILE A 166 -9.37 -20.09 -4.21
N ARG A 167 -9.73 -19.04 -4.96
CA ARG A 167 -11.14 -18.61 -5.12
C ARG A 167 -11.99 -19.70 -5.73
N ARG A 168 -11.46 -20.39 -6.74
CA ARG A 168 -12.12 -21.56 -7.33
C ARG A 168 -12.33 -22.67 -6.31
N TYR A 169 -11.35 -22.97 -5.46
CA TYR A 169 -11.48 -23.99 -4.42
C TYR A 169 -12.58 -23.67 -3.40
N HIS A 170 -12.75 -22.40 -3.00
CA HIS A 170 -13.86 -21.98 -2.15
C HIS A 170 -15.22 -22.21 -2.81
N ASN A 171 -15.31 -22.11 -4.14
CA ASN A 171 -16.56 -22.32 -4.86
C ASN A 171 -16.83 -23.82 -5.17
N GLU A 172 -15.79 -24.58 -5.51
CA GLU A 172 -15.91 -25.96 -5.99
C GLU A 172 -15.83 -27.02 -4.88
N ALA A 173 -15.09 -26.73 -3.79
CA ALA A 173 -14.87 -27.62 -2.67
C ALA A 173 -14.84 -26.86 -1.33
N PRO A 174 -15.92 -26.13 -0.99
CA PRO A 174 -15.95 -25.32 0.22
C PRO A 174 -15.84 -26.15 1.50
N GLU A 175 -16.10 -27.47 1.44
CA GLU A 175 -15.99 -28.40 2.56
C GLU A 175 -14.56 -28.47 3.10
N ILE A 176 -13.57 -28.69 2.26
CA ILE A 176 -12.16 -28.69 2.68
C ILE A 176 -11.70 -27.29 3.05
N MET A 177 -12.22 -26.25 2.37
CA MET A 177 -11.89 -24.87 2.69
C MET A 177 -12.44 -24.42 4.06
N ALA A 178 -13.51 -25.06 4.56
CA ALA A 178 -14.00 -24.85 5.92
C ALA A 178 -13.07 -25.45 6.98
N ILE A 179 -12.25 -26.40 6.63
CA ILE A 179 -11.30 -27.05 7.54
C ILE A 179 -9.94 -26.33 7.53
N LEU A 180 -9.43 -26.01 6.35
CA LEU A 180 -8.16 -25.32 6.15
C LEU A 180 -8.18 -23.91 6.76
N GLN A 181 -7.11 -23.55 7.43
CA GLN A 181 -7.04 -22.25 8.12
C GLN A 181 -6.40 -21.19 7.28
N MET A 182 -5.42 -21.55 6.47
CA MET A 182 -4.68 -20.61 5.65
C MET A 182 -4.32 -21.19 4.29
N TYR A 183 -3.99 -20.29 3.38
CA TYR A 183 -3.36 -20.63 2.12
C TYR A 183 -2.10 -19.81 1.92
N THR A 184 -1.16 -20.35 1.15
CA THR A 184 0.03 -19.64 0.71
C THR A 184 0.17 -19.74 -0.80
N LEU A 185 0.73 -18.70 -1.40
CA LEU A 185 0.90 -18.56 -2.85
C LEU A 185 2.35 -18.24 -3.15
N THR A 186 2.96 -18.97 -4.08
CA THR A 186 4.35 -18.73 -4.44
C THR A 186 4.63 -18.96 -5.93
N HIS A 187 5.61 -18.23 -6.47
CA HIS A 187 6.19 -18.44 -7.78
C HIS A 187 7.73 -18.43 -7.70
N LEU A 188 8.30 -18.93 -6.61
CA LEU A 188 9.72 -18.97 -6.27
C LEU A 188 10.29 -17.65 -5.74
N ILE A 189 10.06 -16.52 -6.43
CA ILE A 189 10.65 -15.21 -6.12
C ILE A 189 9.99 -14.56 -4.91
N ARG A 190 8.67 -14.75 -4.78
CA ARG A 190 7.85 -14.17 -3.72
C ARG A 190 6.99 -15.23 -3.04
N TYR A 191 6.74 -15.01 -1.78
CA TYR A 191 5.96 -15.91 -0.93
C TYR A 191 4.84 -15.13 -0.26
N TYR A 192 3.59 -15.42 -0.60
CA TYR A 192 2.43 -14.76 -0.03
C TYR A 192 1.62 -15.73 0.83
N TYR A 193 0.93 -15.21 1.82
CA TYR A 193 -0.01 -15.95 2.63
C TYR A 193 -1.30 -15.17 2.88
N GLY A 194 -2.39 -15.91 3.12
CA GLY A 194 -3.69 -15.37 3.44
C GLY A 194 -4.52 -16.34 4.26
N ALA A 195 -5.56 -15.84 4.91
CA ALA A 195 -6.53 -16.65 5.62
C ALA A 195 -7.57 -17.21 4.65
N THR A 196 -7.95 -18.48 4.79
CA THR A 196 -9.13 -19.01 4.09
C THR A 196 -10.36 -18.17 4.44
N TRP A 197 -11.35 -18.10 3.54
CA TRP A 197 -12.52 -17.22 3.64
C TRP A 197 -12.22 -15.71 3.57
N ASN A 198 -10.96 -15.36 3.28
CA ASN A 198 -10.56 -14.01 2.94
C ASN A 198 -9.66 -14.05 1.70
N THR A 199 -10.28 -14.21 0.53
CA THR A 199 -9.59 -14.31 -0.78
C THR A 199 -9.47 -12.96 -1.48
N SER A 200 -9.68 -11.87 -0.75
CA SER A 200 -9.42 -10.54 -1.26
C SER A 200 -7.91 -10.30 -1.34
N ARG A 201 -7.47 -9.52 -2.33
CA ARG A 201 -6.05 -9.17 -2.43
C ARG A 201 -5.54 -8.40 -1.20
N LYS A 202 -6.41 -7.69 -0.50
CA LYS A 202 -6.10 -7.01 0.77
C LYS A 202 -5.78 -7.97 1.92
N GLY A 203 -6.29 -9.20 1.85
CA GLY A 203 -6.02 -10.26 2.82
C GLY A 203 -4.81 -11.12 2.46
N LEU A 204 -4.09 -10.76 1.41
CA LEU A 204 -2.90 -11.46 0.94
C LEU A 204 -1.65 -10.67 1.28
N PHE A 205 -0.74 -11.25 2.06
CA PHE A 205 0.44 -10.57 2.58
C PHE A 205 1.72 -11.24 2.09
N ASN A 206 2.69 -10.42 1.65
CA ASN A 206 4.00 -10.90 1.29
C ASN A 206 4.78 -11.29 2.55
N TRP A 207 5.25 -12.53 2.61
CA TRP A 207 6.15 -13.00 3.66
C TRP A 207 7.56 -12.55 3.32
N LYS A 208 8.13 -11.72 4.18
CA LYS A 208 9.47 -11.17 4.02
C LYS A 208 10.28 -11.53 5.26
N GLU A 209 11.42 -12.15 5.04
CA GLU A 209 12.54 -12.08 5.98
C GLU A 209 13.45 -10.90 5.57
N GLU A 210 14.43 -10.55 6.36
CA GLU A 210 15.28 -9.37 6.15
C GLU A 210 16.01 -9.34 4.79
N GLN A 211 16.16 -10.48 4.13
CA GLN A 211 16.72 -10.60 2.78
C GLN A 211 15.67 -11.12 1.79
N GLU A 212 15.27 -10.29 0.83
CA GLU A 212 14.37 -10.72 -0.25
C GLU A 212 15.08 -11.68 -1.23
N GLY A 213 14.36 -12.70 -1.70
CA GLY A 213 14.74 -13.51 -2.85
C GLY A 213 15.34 -14.88 -2.55
N ASP A 214 15.54 -15.23 -1.30
CA ASP A 214 15.96 -16.58 -0.92
C ASP A 214 14.73 -17.47 -0.63
N TYR A 215 14.35 -18.29 -1.59
CA TYR A 215 13.18 -19.16 -1.49
C TYR A 215 13.29 -20.17 -0.33
N GLU A 216 14.48 -20.68 -0.10
CA GLU A 216 14.77 -21.60 1.01
C GLU A 216 14.48 -20.92 2.35
N THR A 217 15.04 -19.73 2.56
CA THR A 217 14.82 -18.95 3.77
C THR A 217 13.33 -18.60 3.95
N LEU A 218 12.62 -18.19 2.89
CA LEU A 218 11.21 -17.87 2.96
C LEU A 218 10.36 -19.08 3.37
N VAL A 219 10.61 -20.26 2.80
CA VAL A 219 9.89 -21.49 3.16
C VAL A 219 10.21 -21.95 4.57
N LYS A 220 11.49 -22.05 4.92
CA LYS A 220 11.93 -22.52 6.24
C LYS A 220 11.44 -21.59 7.35
N SER A 221 11.50 -20.29 7.15
CA SER A 221 11.05 -19.32 8.13
C SER A 221 9.52 -19.31 8.27
N PHE A 222 8.76 -19.44 7.17
CA PHE A 222 7.31 -19.48 7.25
C PHE A 222 6.79 -20.76 7.90
N PHE A 223 7.31 -21.94 7.47
CA PHE A 223 6.88 -23.25 7.99
C PHE A 223 7.65 -23.74 9.22
N ASP A 224 8.40 -22.85 9.88
CA ASP A 224 8.89 -23.14 11.21
C ASP A 224 7.76 -23.61 12.14
N LYS A 225 7.95 -24.71 12.83
CA LYS A 225 6.89 -25.39 13.59
C LYS A 225 6.33 -24.53 14.73
N GLU A 226 7.19 -23.78 15.42
CA GLU A 226 6.75 -22.87 16.49
C GLU A 226 5.91 -21.74 15.91
N ARG A 227 6.37 -21.18 14.79
CA ARG A 227 5.66 -20.12 14.09
C ARG A 227 4.30 -20.58 13.60
N ILE A 228 4.21 -21.74 12.99
CA ILE A 228 2.94 -22.30 12.49
C ILE A 228 1.95 -22.51 13.63
N ILE A 229 2.38 -23.07 14.74
CA ILE A 229 1.53 -23.23 15.92
C ILE A 229 1.06 -21.87 16.45
N ARG A 230 1.98 -20.90 16.57
CA ARG A 230 1.58 -19.54 16.98
C ARG A 230 0.64 -18.85 16.01
N ILE A 231 0.81 -19.06 14.70
CA ILE A 231 -0.12 -18.51 13.71
C ILE A 231 -1.54 -19.04 13.97
N ILE A 232 -1.67 -20.35 14.19
CA ILE A 232 -2.98 -20.98 14.45
C ILE A 232 -3.56 -20.52 15.78
N ASP A 233 -2.74 -20.43 16.83
CA ASP A 233 -3.20 -20.13 18.19
C ASP A 233 -3.46 -18.63 18.41
N ASP A 234 -2.55 -17.76 17.95
CA ASP A 234 -2.56 -16.35 18.32
C ASP A 234 -2.80 -15.40 17.16
N PHE A 235 -2.39 -15.73 15.92
CA PHE A 235 -2.33 -14.78 14.82
C PHE A 235 -3.47 -14.90 13.80
N ILE A 236 -4.35 -15.91 13.94
CA ILE A 236 -5.63 -15.97 13.24
C ILE A 236 -6.70 -15.40 14.14
N LEU A 237 -7.49 -14.47 13.63
CA LEU A 237 -8.57 -13.81 14.34
C LEU A 237 -9.85 -13.91 13.51
N PHE A 238 -10.97 -14.13 14.21
CA PHE A 238 -12.30 -13.96 13.64
C PHE A 238 -12.92 -12.71 14.24
N THR A 239 -13.35 -11.80 13.39
CA THR A 239 -13.89 -10.49 13.80
C THR A 239 -15.28 -10.28 13.20
N ARG A 240 -16.10 -9.45 13.85
CA ARG A 240 -17.39 -9.04 13.29
C ARG A 240 -17.30 -7.57 12.86
N GLN A 241 -17.61 -7.33 11.60
CA GLN A 241 -17.66 -5.99 11.03
C GLN A 241 -19.02 -5.82 10.31
N ASP A 242 -19.80 -4.82 10.72
CA ASP A 242 -21.16 -4.61 10.21
C ASP A 242 -22.03 -5.88 10.30
N ASP A 243 -21.91 -6.63 11.41
CA ASP A 243 -22.55 -7.92 11.75
C ASP A 243 -22.08 -9.13 10.89
N GLU A 244 -21.19 -8.93 9.93
CA GLU A 244 -20.60 -10.02 9.15
C GLU A 244 -19.35 -10.59 9.84
N LEU A 245 -19.27 -11.92 9.90
CA LEU A 245 -18.07 -12.60 10.35
C LEU A 245 -16.96 -12.50 9.31
N LYS A 246 -15.76 -12.08 9.72
CA LYS A 246 -14.58 -11.98 8.89
C LYS A 246 -13.40 -12.67 9.53
N LYS A 247 -12.59 -13.33 8.73
CA LYS A 247 -11.36 -13.96 9.17
C LYS A 247 -10.17 -13.11 8.77
N VAL A 248 -9.27 -12.89 9.71
CA VAL A 248 -8.05 -12.11 9.54
C VAL A 248 -6.86 -12.93 10.03
N VAL A 249 -5.73 -12.82 9.36
CA VAL A 249 -4.43 -13.27 9.85
C VAL A 249 -3.53 -12.06 10.00
N LEU A 250 -2.72 -12.03 11.04
CA LEU A 250 -1.79 -10.92 11.26
C LEU A 250 -0.77 -10.81 10.13
N ARG A 251 -0.38 -9.58 9.83
CA ARG A 251 0.68 -9.25 8.88
C ARG A 251 2.07 -9.49 9.49
N PRO A 252 3.14 -9.65 8.69
CA PRO A 252 4.48 -9.91 9.23
C PRO A 252 4.93 -8.90 10.29
N HIS A 253 4.75 -7.60 10.03
CA HIS A 253 5.09 -6.55 10.99
C HIS A 253 4.24 -6.59 12.27
N GLN A 254 2.97 -7.04 12.18
CA GLN A 254 2.11 -7.21 13.35
C GLN A 254 2.56 -8.41 14.21
N MET A 255 2.92 -9.54 13.60
CA MET A 255 3.49 -10.69 14.31
C MET A 255 4.80 -10.30 15.01
N ARG A 256 5.68 -9.61 14.29
CA ARG A 256 6.95 -9.10 14.80
C ARG A 256 6.76 -8.17 16.02
N VAL A 257 5.83 -7.23 15.91
CA VAL A 257 5.62 -6.27 17.00
C VAL A 257 5.00 -6.92 18.22
N VAL A 258 4.08 -7.89 18.07
CA VAL A 258 3.54 -8.65 19.21
C VAL A 258 4.68 -9.36 19.97
N GLN A 259 5.57 -10.04 19.27
CA GLN A 259 6.74 -10.68 19.88
C GLN A 259 7.61 -9.69 20.65
N LYS A 260 7.88 -8.52 20.07
CA LYS A 260 8.68 -7.47 20.72
C LYS A 260 7.99 -6.90 21.96
N ILE A 261 6.65 -6.75 21.93
CA ILE A 261 5.89 -6.27 23.09
C ILE A 261 5.93 -7.28 24.23
N VAL A 262 5.71 -8.56 23.95
CA VAL A 262 5.76 -9.62 24.96
C VAL A 262 7.18 -9.75 25.53
N ALA A 263 8.19 -9.70 24.69
CA ALA A 263 9.58 -9.67 25.14
C ALA A 263 9.90 -8.43 26.02
N ARG A 264 9.34 -7.25 25.67
CA ARG A 264 9.46 -6.04 26.48
C ARG A 264 8.76 -6.19 27.83
N ALA A 265 7.59 -6.83 27.86
CA ALA A 265 6.86 -7.11 29.10
C ALA A 265 7.67 -7.98 30.08
N GLY A 266 8.46 -8.92 29.58
CA GLY A 266 9.36 -9.77 30.39
C GLY A 266 10.72 -9.16 30.70
N SER A 267 10.98 -7.90 30.34
CA SER A 267 12.27 -7.24 30.56
C SER A 267 12.23 -6.21 31.69
N ASP A 268 13.41 -5.76 32.15
CA ASP A 268 13.51 -4.66 33.10
C ASP A 268 13.14 -3.29 32.51
N LYS A 269 13.05 -3.20 31.22
CA LYS A 269 12.67 -1.98 30.51
C LYS A 269 11.18 -1.74 30.59
N LYS A 270 10.77 -0.54 30.95
CA LYS A 270 9.38 -0.19 31.24
C LYS A 270 8.71 0.68 30.18
N ARG A 271 9.39 0.96 29.09
CA ARG A 271 8.87 1.79 27.99
C ARG A 271 9.08 1.12 26.64
N GLY A 272 8.13 1.33 25.72
CA GLY A 272 8.25 0.92 24.34
C GLY A 272 7.38 1.80 23.46
N LEU A 273 7.94 2.29 22.33
CA LEU A 273 7.21 3.02 21.31
C LEU A 273 7.03 2.15 20.07
N ILE A 274 5.80 1.96 19.66
CA ILE A 274 5.43 1.30 18.40
C ILE A 274 5.05 2.40 17.40
N TRP A 275 5.96 2.66 16.48
CA TRP A 275 5.75 3.64 15.42
C TRP A 275 5.29 2.94 14.14
N HIS A 276 4.00 2.67 14.05
CA HIS A 276 3.38 2.05 12.89
C HIS A 276 2.42 3.00 12.21
N THR A 277 2.56 3.18 10.89
CA THR A 277 1.70 4.06 10.10
C THR A 277 0.21 3.75 10.30
N GLN A 278 -0.64 4.70 10.01
CA GLN A 278 -2.09 4.47 10.08
C GLN A 278 -2.52 3.42 9.05
N GLY A 279 -3.48 2.56 9.42
CA GLY A 279 -3.93 1.46 8.58
C GLY A 279 -3.05 0.20 8.64
N SER A 280 -1.95 0.22 9.39
CA SER A 280 -1.09 -0.96 9.61
C SER A 280 -1.74 -2.06 10.48
N GLY A 281 -2.90 -1.77 11.11
CA GLY A 281 -3.61 -2.73 11.97
C GLY A 281 -3.13 -2.76 13.41
N LYS A 282 -2.65 -1.63 13.95
CA LYS A 282 -2.19 -1.48 15.35
C LYS A 282 -3.13 -2.10 16.38
N THR A 283 -4.43 -1.93 16.20
CA THR A 283 -5.46 -2.47 17.12
C THR A 283 -5.37 -3.98 17.26
N TYR A 284 -5.17 -4.73 16.17
CA TYR A 284 -5.00 -6.19 16.25
C TYR A 284 -3.72 -6.57 16.96
N SER A 285 -2.63 -5.85 16.73
CA SER A 285 -1.36 -6.07 17.46
C SER A 285 -1.52 -5.83 18.96
N MET A 286 -2.27 -4.79 19.36
CA MET A 286 -2.58 -4.52 20.78
C MET A 286 -3.39 -5.64 21.42
N ILE A 287 -4.45 -6.12 20.72
CA ILE A 287 -5.33 -7.18 21.22
C ILE A 287 -4.55 -8.48 21.44
N VAL A 288 -3.77 -8.88 20.43
CA VAL A 288 -2.99 -10.14 20.52
C VAL A 288 -1.88 -10.01 21.57
N ALA A 289 -1.20 -8.89 21.64
CA ALA A 289 -0.19 -8.65 22.69
C ALA A 289 -0.81 -8.69 24.10
N ALA A 290 -1.99 -8.08 24.27
CA ALA A 290 -2.71 -8.14 25.56
C ALA A 290 -3.07 -9.57 25.93
N LYS A 291 -3.58 -10.37 24.98
CA LYS A 291 -3.91 -11.78 25.18
C LYS A 291 -2.66 -12.58 25.57
N GLU A 292 -1.57 -12.51 24.80
CA GLU A 292 -0.34 -13.23 25.09
C GLU A 292 0.25 -12.85 26.47
N ILE A 293 0.16 -11.58 26.88
CA ILE A 293 0.61 -11.14 28.21
C ILE A 293 -0.27 -11.74 29.30
N ILE A 294 -1.60 -11.76 29.15
CA ILE A 294 -2.53 -12.27 30.17
C ILE A 294 -2.42 -13.80 30.31
N GLU A 295 -2.26 -14.50 29.20
CA GLU A 295 -2.17 -15.96 29.17
C GLU A 295 -0.79 -16.50 29.57
N ASN A 296 0.24 -15.65 29.58
CA ASN A 296 1.59 -16.07 29.95
C ASN A 296 1.76 -16.19 31.47
N PRO A 297 2.02 -17.39 31.97
CA PRO A 297 2.18 -17.63 33.42
C PRO A 297 3.37 -16.92 34.05
N ASP A 298 4.38 -16.53 33.25
CA ASP A 298 5.57 -15.83 33.75
C ASP A 298 5.24 -14.42 34.26
N PHE A 299 4.09 -13.87 33.90
CA PHE A 299 3.64 -12.54 34.36
C PHE A 299 2.74 -12.59 35.60
N ASP A 300 2.56 -13.76 36.24
CA ASP A 300 1.86 -13.96 37.51
C ASP A 300 0.49 -13.26 37.57
N ASN A 301 -0.41 -13.68 36.66
CA ASN A 301 -1.78 -13.14 36.58
C ASN A 301 -1.80 -11.60 36.49
N PRO A 302 -1.33 -11.03 35.38
CA PRO A 302 -1.11 -9.60 35.24
C PRO A 302 -2.39 -8.79 35.07
N THR A 303 -2.28 -7.47 35.16
CA THR A 303 -3.30 -6.53 34.67
C THR A 303 -2.81 -5.91 33.37
N VAL A 304 -3.58 -6.04 32.29
CA VAL A 304 -3.35 -5.31 31.04
C VAL A 304 -4.39 -4.20 30.92
N LEU A 305 -3.92 -2.97 30.83
CA LEU A 305 -4.75 -1.78 30.66
C LEU A 305 -4.61 -1.28 29.22
N MET A 306 -5.68 -1.43 28.43
CA MET A 306 -5.74 -0.86 27.08
C MET A 306 -6.40 0.51 27.12
N LEU A 307 -5.65 1.53 26.74
CA LEU A 307 -6.12 2.91 26.66
C LEU A 307 -6.41 3.30 25.23
N VAL A 308 -7.66 3.66 24.96
CA VAL A 308 -8.12 4.13 23.66
C VAL A 308 -8.54 5.58 23.72
N ASP A 309 -8.51 6.27 22.56
CA ASP A 309 -8.75 7.71 22.49
C ASP A 309 -10.24 8.07 22.36
N ARG A 310 -11.09 7.21 21.75
CA ARG A 310 -12.47 7.55 21.38
C ARG A 310 -13.47 6.41 21.62
N ASN A 311 -14.72 6.80 21.96
CA ASN A 311 -15.85 5.88 22.18
C ASN A 311 -16.13 4.95 20.99
N GLU A 312 -15.94 5.42 19.75
CA GLU A 312 -16.17 4.61 18.54
C GLU A 312 -15.12 3.49 18.38
N LEU A 313 -13.88 3.75 18.82
CA LEU A 313 -12.83 2.73 18.85
C LEU A 313 -13.07 1.73 19.99
N GLU A 314 -13.65 2.17 21.10
CA GLU A 314 -14.04 1.32 22.23
C GLU A 314 -15.03 0.24 21.77
N SER A 315 -16.10 0.58 21.09
CA SER A 315 -17.11 -0.38 20.61
C SER A 315 -16.56 -1.36 19.55
N GLN A 316 -15.71 -0.89 18.64
CA GLN A 316 -15.04 -1.76 17.66
C GLN A 316 -14.01 -2.69 18.32
N LEU A 317 -13.31 -2.17 19.32
CA LEU A 317 -12.33 -2.94 20.09
C LEU A 317 -13.04 -4.07 20.86
N PHE A 318 -14.18 -3.81 21.50
CA PHE A 318 -14.98 -4.82 22.19
C PHE A 318 -15.45 -5.93 21.24
N GLY A 319 -15.98 -5.57 20.07
CA GLY A 319 -16.37 -6.56 19.07
C GLY A 319 -15.20 -7.45 18.65
N ASN A 320 -14.01 -6.88 18.52
CA ASN A 320 -12.79 -7.62 18.18
C ASN A 320 -12.27 -8.45 19.37
N LEU A 321 -12.32 -7.95 20.59
CA LEU A 321 -11.92 -8.69 21.80
C LEU A 321 -12.76 -9.94 22.02
N THR A 322 -14.09 -9.81 21.90
CA THR A 322 -15.00 -10.96 22.05
C THR A 322 -14.72 -12.04 21.01
N SER A 323 -14.36 -11.64 19.79
CA SER A 323 -14.04 -12.58 18.71
C SER A 323 -12.69 -13.30 18.86
N VAL A 324 -11.81 -12.80 19.72
CA VAL A 324 -10.49 -13.40 20.01
C VAL A 324 -10.53 -14.31 21.23
N GLY A 325 -11.72 -14.48 21.85
CA GLY A 325 -11.92 -15.37 22.99
C GLY A 325 -11.87 -14.67 24.34
N PHE A 326 -11.79 -13.34 24.39
CA PHE A 326 -12.03 -12.60 25.61
C PHE A 326 -13.54 -12.63 25.94
N LEU A 327 -13.90 -13.06 27.14
CA LEU A 327 -15.28 -13.20 27.55
C LEU A 327 -15.92 -11.83 27.82
N GLN A 328 -17.25 -11.74 27.69
CA GLN A 328 -18.05 -10.51 27.88
C GLN A 328 -17.92 -9.88 29.29
N ASP A 329 -17.31 -10.56 30.26
CA ASP A 329 -17.05 -10.05 31.60
C ASP A 329 -15.82 -9.17 31.72
N GLU A 330 -15.11 -8.90 30.61
CA GLU A 330 -13.99 -8.01 30.54
C GLU A 330 -14.47 -6.57 30.52
N ILE A 331 -13.92 -5.78 31.36
CA ILE A 331 -14.56 -4.65 31.98
C ILE A 331 -14.45 -3.40 31.12
N GLU A 332 -15.57 -2.97 30.55
CA GLU A 332 -15.76 -1.61 30.07
C GLU A 332 -15.82 -0.64 31.26
N VAL A 333 -14.84 0.25 31.34
CA VAL A 333 -14.82 1.30 32.38
C VAL A 333 -15.65 2.47 31.95
N LYS A 334 -16.84 2.65 32.54
CA LYS A 334 -17.79 3.72 32.19
C LYS A 334 -17.49 5.07 32.85
N SER A 335 -16.81 5.07 34.01
CA SER A 335 -16.52 6.30 34.74
C SER A 335 -15.12 6.31 35.36
N LYS A 336 -14.65 7.50 35.79
CA LYS A 336 -13.42 7.66 36.55
C LYS A 336 -13.45 6.87 37.88
N LYS A 337 -14.61 6.82 38.56
CA LYS A 337 -14.76 6.09 39.82
C LYS A 337 -14.58 4.58 39.60
N ASP A 338 -15.06 4.06 38.46
CA ASP A 338 -14.93 2.64 38.13
C ASP A 338 -13.46 2.27 37.96
N ILE A 339 -12.66 3.06 37.21
CA ILE A 339 -11.24 2.75 37.04
C ILE A 339 -10.45 2.84 38.35
N GLN A 340 -10.76 3.86 39.17
CA GLN A 340 -10.15 3.98 40.51
C GLN A 340 -10.43 2.76 41.36
N GLN A 341 -11.69 2.30 41.40
CA GLN A 341 -12.10 1.16 42.19
C GLN A 341 -11.43 -0.12 41.69
N LEU A 342 -11.46 -0.37 40.39
CA LEU A 342 -10.80 -1.56 39.80
C LEU A 342 -9.30 -1.65 40.09
N LEU A 343 -8.61 -0.52 40.03
CA LEU A 343 -7.18 -0.46 40.34
C LEU A 343 -6.90 -0.61 41.84
N LYS A 344 -7.77 -0.11 42.71
CA LYS A 344 -7.71 -0.33 44.19
C LYS A 344 -8.02 -1.76 44.57
N ASP A 345 -9.02 -2.38 43.91
CA ASP A 345 -9.44 -3.76 44.13
C ASP A 345 -8.48 -4.77 43.51
N ASP A 346 -7.40 -4.30 42.94
CA ASP A 346 -6.35 -5.12 42.34
C ASP A 346 -6.88 -6.06 41.24
N LYS A 347 -7.79 -5.56 40.38
CA LYS A 347 -8.36 -6.34 39.28
C LYS A 347 -7.25 -6.83 38.33
N ARG A 348 -7.33 -8.14 38.06
CA ARG A 348 -6.42 -8.83 37.13
C ARG A 348 -7.10 -9.03 35.77
N GLY A 349 -6.30 -9.34 34.75
CA GLY A 349 -6.77 -9.52 33.37
C GLY A 349 -6.88 -8.19 32.62
N LEU A 350 -7.78 -8.12 31.63
CA LEU A 350 -7.93 -6.97 30.75
C LEU A 350 -8.82 -5.89 31.36
N ILE A 351 -8.37 -4.64 31.24
CA ILE A 351 -9.17 -3.43 31.50
C ILE A 351 -9.08 -2.55 30.26
N VAL A 352 -10.21 -2.16 29.68
CA VAL A 352 -10.27 -1.19 28.57
C VAL A 352 -10.85 0.11 29.06
N SER A 353 -10.16 1.23 28.79
CA SER A 353 -10.57 2.55 29.24
C SER A 353 -10.13 3.64 28.29
N MET A 354 -10.75 4.81 28.42
CA MET A 354 -10.28 6.03 27.75
C MET A 354 -9.30 6.79 28.63
N ILE A 355 -8.27 7.40 27.99
CA ILE A 355 -7.21 8.14 28.70
C ILE A 355 -7.74 9.26 29.59
N HIS A 356 -8.79 9.99 29.16
CA HIS A 356 -9.36 11.10 29.91
C HIS A 356 -9.99 10.69 31.26
N LYS A 357 -10.30 9.40 31.46
CA LYS A 357 -10.82 8.86 32.72
C LYS A 357 -9.75 8.83 33.82
N PHE A 358 -8.48 9.06 33.47
CA PHE A 358 -7.37 9.19 34.42
C PHE A 358 -7.17 10.61 34.98
N ASP A 359 -7.94 11.60 34.52
CA ASP A 359 -7.81 12.98 35.00
C ASP A 359 -8.05 13.06 36.51
N GLY A 360 -7.01 13.51 37.25
CA GLY A 360 -7.06 13.66 38.71
C GLY A 360 -7.21 12.34 39.50
N ILE A 361 -6.77 11.20 38.97
CA ILE A 361 -6.64 9.94 39.72
C ILE A 361 -5.59 10.07 40.82
N GLU A 362 -5.77 9.35 41.92
CA GLU A 362 -4.83 9.31 43.06
C GLU A 362 -3.45 8.79 42.63
N GLN A 363 -2.41 9.40 43.19
CA GLN A 363 -1.03 8.93 42.97
C GLN A 363 -0.82 7.57 43.65
N ASN A 364 -0.03 6.69 43.03
CA ASN A 364 0.31 5.37 43.54
C ASN A 364 -0.91 4.48 43.88
N ILE A 365 -1.98 4.59 43.10
CA ILE A 365 -3.21 3.83 43.33
C ILE A 365 -2.98 2.32 43.23
N ASN A 366 -2.04 1.90 42.38
CA ASN A 366 -1.52 0.55 42.30
C ASN A 366 -0.03 0.57 41.93
N THR A 367 0.82 -0.08 42.76
CA THR A 367 2.28 -0.03 42.64
C THR A 367 2.89 -1.34 42.16
N ARG A 368 2.07 -2.29 41.69
CA ARG A 368 2.57 -3.54 41.11
C ARG A 368 3.39 -3.30 39.84
N ASP A 369 4.36 -4.17 39.59
CA ASP A 369 5.24 -4.14 38.42
C ASP A 369 4.73 -5.01 37.25
N ASN A 370 3.74 -5.90 37.51
CA ASN A 370 3.07 -6.71 36.49
C ASN A 370 1.76 -6.06 35.96
N ILE A 371 1.77 -4.74 35.85
CA ILE A 371 0.75 -3.95 35.16
C ILE A 371 1.34 -3.50 33.83
N PHE A 372 0.61 -3.79 32.74
CA PHE A 372 1.03 -3.45 31.37
C PHE A 372 0.01 -2.48 30.76
N VAL A 373 0.46 -1.32 30.33
CA VAL A 373 -0.38 -0.25 29.80
C VAL A 373 -0.11 -0.11 28.31
N LEU A 374 -1.09 -0.46 27.48
CA LEU A 374 -1.04 -0.33 26.04
C LEU A 374 -1.84 0.92 25.63
N VAL A 375 -1.18 1.90 25.08
CA VAL A 375 -1.77 3.23 24.78
C VAL A 375 -1.91 3.42 23.29
N ASP A 376 -3.14 3.49 22.79
CA ASP A 376 -3.40 3.87 21.40
C ASP A 376 -3.27 5.38 21.21
N GLU A 377 -2.86 5.80 20.02
CA GLU A 377 -2.55 7.19 19.67
C GLU A 377 -1.69 7.91 20.74
N ALA A 378 -0.60 7.24 21.11
CA ALA A 378 0.29 7.61 22.23
C ALA A 378 0.78 9.06 22.19
N HIS A 379 0.85 9.68 21.01
CA HIS A 379 1.22 11.09 20.85
C HIS A 379 0.25 12.06 21.61
N ARG A 380 -0.99 11.65 21.84
CA ARG A 380 -1.96 12.43 22.64
C ARG A 380 -1.76 12.33 24.14
N THR A 381 -1.09 11.26 24.58
CA THR A 381 -0.81 11.03 26.01
C THR A 381 0.41 11.80 26.51
N THR A 382 1.28 12.23 25.59
CA THR A 382 2.53 12.92 25.92
C THR A 382 2.37 14.39 26.23
N GLY A 383 1.24 14.99 25.84
CA GLY A 383 0.89 16.40 26.12
C GLY A 383 -0.05 16.54 27.33
N GLY A 384 0.21 17.53 28.19
CA GLY A 384 -0.70 17.90 29.25
C GLY A 384 -0.67 17.03 30.52
N LYS A 385 -1.70 17.18 31.35
CA LYS A 385 -1.79 16.60 32.71
C LYS A 385 -2.12 15.11 32.71
N LEU A 386 -2.80 14.60 31.66
CA LEU A 386 -3.34 13.21 31.63
C LEU A 386 -2.24 12.16 31.71
N GLY A 387 -1.17 12.34 30.94
CA GLY A 387 0.00 11.43 31.01
C GLY A 387 0.63 11.40 32.41
N ASN A 388 0.72 12.57 33.05
CA ASN A 388 1.27 12.67 34.39
C ASN A 388 0.37 11.98 35.44
N TYR A 389 -0.95 12.11 35.33
CA TYR A 389 -1.88 11.40 36.21
C TYR A 389 -1.79 9.88 36.01
N LEU A 390 -1.77 9.41 34.77
CA LEU A 390 -1.64 7.99 34.45
C LEU A 390 -0.34 7.40 35.02
N MET A 391 0.79 8.03 34.72
CA MET A 391 2.10 7.54 35.14
C MET A 391 2.31 7.68 36.66
N GLY A 392 1.74 8.70 37.28
CA GLY A 392 1.73 8.88 38.73
C GLY A 392 0.84 7.86 39.45
N ALA A 393 -0.26 7.42 38.82
CA ALA A 393 -1.15 6.41 39.38
C ALA A 393 -0.54 5.01 39.36
N LEU A 394 0.22 4.66 38.33
CA LEU A 394 0.82 3.34 38.09
C LEU A 394 2.35 3.43 37.89
N PRO A 395 3.14 3.78 38.92
CA PRO A 395 4.55 4.17 38.76
C PRO A 395 5.46 3.04 38.27
N ASN A 396 5.12 1.78 38.56
CA ASN A 396 5.92 0.60 38.23
C ASN A 396 5.44 -0.14 36.98
N ALA A 397 4.37 0.33 36.34
CA ALA A 397 3.81 -0.30 35.17
C ALA A 397 4.74 -0.20 33.93
N THR A 398 4.63 -1.17 33.03
CA THR A 398 5.25 -1.13 31.72
C THR A 398 4.30 -0.44 30.73
N TYR A 399 4.81 0.57 30.03
CA TYR A 399 4.01 1.38 29.10
C TYR A 399 4.45 1.16 27.67
N ILE A 400 3.54 0.75 26.79
CA ILE A 400 3.75 0.60 25.36
C ILE A 400 2.82 1.58 24.63
N GLY A 401 3.42 2.55 23.96
CA GLY A 401 2.66 3.53 23.17
C GLY A 401 2.60 3.15 21.71
N PHE A 402 1.42 3.21 21.10
CA PHE A 402 1.19 2.97 19.67
C PHE A 402 0.82 4.28 19.00
N THR A 403 1.49 4.62 17.92
CA THR A 403 1.17 5.81 17.12
C THR A 403 1.62 5.65 15.67
N GLY A 404 0.90 6.29 14.75
CA GLY A 404 1.34 6.46 13.36
C GLY A 404 2.15 7.76 13.17
N THR A 405 2.05 8.69 14.13
CA THR A 405 2.56 10.05 14.03
C THR A 405 3.21 10.46 15.35
N PRO A 406 4.42 9.95 15.67
CA PRO A 406 5.10 10.35 16.90
C PRO A 406 5.44 11.84 16.87
N ILE A 407 5.42 12.49 18.02
CA ILE A 407 5.74 13.91 18.20
C ILE A 407 7.07 14.02 18.94
N ASP A 408 8.01 14.81 18.41
CA ASP A 408 9.34 14.98 19.02
C ASP A 408 9.33 15.93 20.21
N ARG A 409 8.56 17.01 20.11
CA ARG A 409 8.42 18.00 21.20
C ARG A 409 6.98 18.48 21.33
N THR A 410 6.52 18.72 22.56
CA THR A 410 5.27 19.40 22.84
C THR A 410 5.55 20.65 23.65
N SER A 411 4.73 21.69 23.51
CA SER A 411 4.85 22.93 24.30
C SER A 411 4.66 22.68 25.80
N TYR A 412 4.08 21.56 26.19
CA TYR A 412 3.67 21.27 27.58
C TYR A 412 4.20 19.93 28.11
N GLY A 413 5.19 19.30 27.46
CA GLY A 413 5.71 18.01 27.93
C GLY A 413 6.78 17.38 27.06
N SER A 414 7.25 16.23 27.50
CA SER A 414 8.17 15.39 26.74
C SER A 414 7.48 14.82 25.52
N GLY A 415 8.13 14.87 24.36
CA GLY A 415 7.60 14.25 23.14
C GLY A 415 7.41 12.73 23.24
N THR A 416 6.77 12.15 22.25
CA THR A 416 6.45 10.72 22.22
C THR A 416 7.69 9.84 22.34
N PHE A 417 8.78 10.25 21.68
CA PHE A 417 10.07 9.52 21.74
C PHE A 417 10.68 9.51 23.12
N ILE A 418 10.63 10.63 23.85
CA ILE A 418 11.16 10.71 25.23
C ILE A 418 10.28 9.93 26.20
N THR A 419 8.97 9.97 26.02
CA THR A 419 8.01 9.33 26.93
C THR A 419 8.00 7.81 26.79
N PHE A 420 7.91 7.30 25.56
CA PHE A 420 7.76 5.87 25.29
C PHE A 420 9.00 5.22 24.69
N GLY A 421 9.88 6.00 24.06
CA GLY A 421 11.06 5.46 23.35
C GLY A 421 12.37 5.54 24.12
N LYS A 422 12.37 6.08 25.35
CA LYS A 422 13.58 6.31 26.15
C LYS A 422 14.41 5.06 26.44
N ASP A 423 13.78 3.89 26.47
CA ASP A 423 14.43 2.61 26.76
C ASP A 423 15.03 1.94 25.51
N ASP A 424 14.90 2.57 24.34
CA ASP A 424 15.38 2.08 23.05
C ASP A 424 16.35 3.05 22.32
N PRO A 425 17.41 3.56 23.01
CA PRO A 425 18.39 4.42 22.36
C PRO A 425 19.23 3.63 21.35
N PRO A 426 19.73 4.25 20.26
CA PRO A 426 19.48 5.63 19.85
C PRO A 426 18.19 5.80 19.02
N LYS A 427 17.51 4.72 18.64
CA LYS A 427 16.36 4.72 17.74
C LYS A 427 15.14 5.43 18.34
N GLY A 428 14.91 5.32 19.64
CA GLY A 428 13.76 5.92 20.32
C GLY A 428 12.44 5.20 20.06
N TYR A 429 12.46 3.98 19.50
CA TYR A 429 11.27 3.16 19.30
C TYR A 429 11.59 1.66 19.39
N LEU A 430 10.61 0.88 19.83
CA LEU A 430 10.70 -0.58 19.94
C LEU A 430 10.52 -1.25 18.58
N ASP A 431 9.57 -0.77 17.78
CA ASP A 431 9.33 -1.22 16.41
C ASP A 431 8.84 -0.09 15.51
N LYS A 432 9.26 -0.12 14.23
CA LYS A 432 8.83 0.82 13.20
C LYS A 432 8.26 0.07 12.01
N TYR A 433 7.17 0.59 11.47
CA TYR A 433 6.59 0.23 10.18
C TYR A 433 6.10 1.50 9.50
N GLY A 434 6.94 2.05 8.62
CA GLY A 434 6.77 3.35 8.00
C GLY A 434 5.84 3.34 6.79
N ILE A 435 5.64 4.52 6.19
CA ILE A 435 4.81 4.72 4.99
C ILE A 435 5.44 3.99 3.79
N ALA A 436 6.75 4.09 3.60
CA ALA A 436 7.45 3.44 2.49
C ALA A 436 7.30 1.91 2.52
N GLU A 437 7.49 1.29 3.70
CA GLU A 437 7.27 -0.15 3.89
C GLU A 437 5.81 -0.53 3.63
N SER A 438 4.88 0.28 4.09
CA SER A 438 3.45 0.07 3.96
C SER A 438 2.98 0.16 2.50
N ILE A 439 3.56 1.07 1.70
CA ILE A 439 3.33 1.16 0.25
C ILE A 439 3.94 -0.06 -0.47
N ALA A 440 5.18 -0.43 -0.13
CA ALA A 440 5.83 -1.61 -0.69
C ALA A 440 5.03 -2.90 -0.42
N ASP A 441 4.41 -3.00 0.76
CA ASP A 441 3.54 -4.11 1.15
C ASP A 441 2.11 -4.00 0.62
N GLN A 442 1.78 -2.93 -0.13
CA GLN A 442 0.44 -2.64 -0.64
C GLN A 442 -0.63 -2.54 0.48
N THR A 443 -0.22 -2.21 1.69
CA THR A 443 -1.12 -1.99 2.83
C THR A 443 -1.63 -0.55 2.88
N THR A 444 -0.94 0.36 2.20
CA THR A 444 -1.39 1.70 1.84
C THR A 444 -1.08 1.96 0.38
N VAL A 445 -1.76 2.93 -0.21
CA VAL A 445 -1.45 3.42 -1.57
C VAL A 445 -0.63 4.71 -1.48
N PRO A 446 0.14 5.05 -2.53
CA PRO A 446 0.79 6.36 -2.64
C PRO A 446 -0.20 7.51 -2.42
N LEU A 447 0.30 8.64 -1.97
CA LEU A 447 -0.47 9.85 -1.79
C LEU A 447 0.01 10.92 -2.76
N HIS A 448 -0.94 11.55 -3.45
CA HIS A 448 -0.69 12.75 -4.26
C HIS A 448 -1.30 13.95 -3.55
N TYR A 449 -0.47 14.95 -3.35
CA TYR A 449 -0.87 16.23 -2.78
C TYR A 449 -0.60 17.34 -3.79
N THR A 450 -1.61 18.17 -4.04
CA THR A 450 -1.48 19.30 -4.94
C THR A 450 -2.21 20.51 -4.37
N LEU A 451 -1.72 21.69 -4.73
CA LEU A 451 -2.39 22.95 -4.45
C LEU A 451 -3.50 23.19 -5.46
N ALA A 452 -4.64 23.72 -4.98
CA ALA A 452 -5.67 24.24 -5.87
C ALA A 452 -5.14 25.40 -6.74
N PRO A 453 -5.80 25.74 -7.85
CA PRO A 453 -5.45 26.92 -8.66
C PRO A 453 -5.28 28.19 -7.80
N ASN A 454 -4.33 29.04 -8.15
CA ASN A 454 -3.91 30.20 -7.34
C ASN A 454 -5.06 31.18 -7.01
N ASP A 455 -6.04 31.34 -7.90
CA ASP A 455 -7.22 32.17 -7.69
C ASP A 455 -8.21 31.61 -6.67
N LEU A 456 -8.05 30.36 -6.26
CA LEU A 456 -8.83 29.67 -5.23
C LEU A 456 -8.11 29.53 -3.88
N GLN A 457 -6.80 29.77 -3.87
CA GLN A 457 -5.98 29.71 -2.65
C GLN A 457 -6.19 30.95 -1.78
N VAL A 458 -5.84 30.82 -0.51
CA VAL A 458 -5.76 31.95 0.42
C VAL A 458 -4.43 32.67 0.18
N ASP A 459 -4.43 34.00 0.32
CA ASP A 459 -3.23 34.81 0.19
C ASP A 459 -2.11 34.32 1.13
N LYS A 460 -0.93 34.05 0.56
CA LYS A 460 0.19 33.42 1.24
C LYS A 460 0.78 34.31 2.36
N GLU A 461 0.76 35.63 2.20
CA GLU A 461 1.26 36.58 3.21
C GLU A 461 0.32 36.63 4.41
N VAL A 462 -0.98 36.63 4.17
CA VAL A 462 -2.00 36.58 5.22
C VAL A 462 -1.96 35.24 5.95
N LEU A 463 -1.84 34.14 5.20
CA LEU A 463 -1.70 32.82 5.78
C LEU A 463 -0.46 32.70 6.67
N ASN A 464 0.69 33.17 6.19
CA ASN A 464 1.94 33.12 6.95
C ASN A 464 1.88 33.99 8.21
N LYS A 465 1.30 35.19 8.13
CA LYS A 465 1.18 36.08 9.27
C LYS A 465 0.27 35.49 10.35
N GLU A 466 -0.92 35.04 10.00
CA GLU A 466 -1.88 34.45 10.93
C GLU A 466 -1.42 33.08 11.48
N PHE A 467 -0.68 32.30 10.66
CA PHE A 467 -0.19 30.98 11.03
C PHE A 467 1.11 31.02 11.82
N LEU A 468 1.99 32.02 11.62
CA LEU A 468 3.24 32.18 12.37
C LEU A 468 3.02 32.86 13.73
N GLU A 469 2.01 33.71 13.87
CA GLU A 469 1.54 34.21 15.18
C GLU A 469 0.89 33.08 16.01
N LEU A 470 0.54 31.95 15.37
CA LEU A 470 0.14 30.70 16.02
C LEU A 470 1.33 29.81 16.43
N ALA A 471 2.54 30.35 16.50
CA ALA A 471 3.73 29.62 16.96
C ALA A 471 3.57 29.01 18.37
N ASP A 472 2.64 29.54 19.18
CA ASP A 472 2.24 28.95 20.45
C ASP A 472 1.45 27.62 20.32
N ALA A 473 1.06 27.26 19.09
CA ALA A 473 0.39 26.00 18.79
C ALA A 473 1.36 24.84 18.48
N GLU A 474 2.64 25.09 18.46
CA GLU A 474 3.66 24.04 18.34
C GLU A 474 3.55 23.06 19.52
N GLY A 475 3.12 21.85 19.24
CA GLY A 475 2.97 20.78 20.22
C GLY A 475 1.57 20.53 20.76
N ILE A 476 0.55 21.23 20.28
CA ILE A 476 -0.84 20.91 20.62
C ILE A 476 -1.24 19.65 19.83
N SER A 477 -1.42 18.56 20.56
CA SER A 477 -1.80 17.26 20.00
C SER A 477 -3.32 17.03 19.97
N ASP A 478 -4.07 17.88 20.63
CA ASP A 478 -5.53 17.81 20.74
C ASP A 478 -6.20 18.63 19.63
N ILE A 479 -7.08 17.99 18.86
CA ILE A 479 -7.80 18.61 17.74
C ILE A 479 -8.72 19.74 18.23
N GLU A 480 -9.35 19.58 19.41
CA GLU A 480 -10.24 20.61 19.95
C GLU A 480 -9.44 21.84 20.43
N GLU A 481 -8.26 21.63 20.99
CA GLU A 481 -7.40 22.72 21.45
C GLU A 481 -6.76 23.45 20.26
N LEU A 482 -6.33 22.70 19.22
CA LEU A 482 -5.87 23.29 17.96
C LEU A 482 -6.96 24.13 17.30
N ASN A 483 -8.20 23.66 17.30
CA ASN A 483 -9.33 24.42 16.76
C ASN A 483 -9.64 25.67 17.57
N LYS A 484 -9.55 25.65 18.90
CA LYS A 484 -9.69 26.84 19.71
C LYS A 484 -8.65 27.90 19.38
N VAL A 485 -7.45 27.49 19.02
CA VAL A 485 -6.38 28.41 18.58
C VAL A 485 -6.69 28.94 17.17
N LEU A 486 -7.16 28.08 16.25
CA LEU A 486 -7.60 28.47 14.91
C LEU A 486 -8.89 29.34 14.94
N GLU A 487 -9.78 29.13 15.91
CA GLU A 487 -10.96 29.96 16.14
C GLU A 487 -10.60 31.36 16.61
N ARG A 488 -9.47 31.59 17.24
CA ARG A 488 -8.95 32.90 17.62
C ARG A 488 -8.37 33.67 16.44
N ALA A 489 -8.01 33.00 15.37
CA ALA A 489 -7.57 33.62 14.11
C ALA A 489 -8.78 34.15 13.30
N VAL A 490 -9.42 35.18 13.80
CA VAL A 490 -10.68 35.74 13.26
C VAL A 490 -10.58 36.16 11.80
N ASN A 491 -9.41 36.66 11.37
CA ASN A 491 -9.21 37.13 9.99
C ASN A 491 -9.15 35.97 8.98
N LEU A 492 -8.43 34.92 9.26
CA LEU A 492 -8.33 33.74 8.39
C LEU A 492 -9.68 33.05 8.22
N ARG A 493 -10.43 32.91 9.31
CA ARG A 493 -11.79 32.35 9.31
C ARG A 493 -12.76 33.18 8.43
N ASN A 494 -12.71 34.49 8.50
CA ASN A 494 -13.54 35.37 7.69
C ASN A 494 -13.16 35.29 6.20
N MET A 495 -11.88 35.15 5.88
CA MET A 495 -11.40 34.95 4.50
C MET A 495 -11.84 33.61 3.94
N LEU A 496 -11.70 32.54 4.70
CA LEU A 496 -12.11 31.18 4.29
C LEU A 496 -13.63 31.09 4.10
N LYS A 497 -14.43 31.84 4.84
CA LYS A 497 -15.88 31.90 4.70
C LYS A 497 -16.38 33.00 3.75
N ASN A 498 -15.50 33.64 2.98
CA ASN A 498 -15.93 34.55 1.93
C ASN A 498 -16.81 33.80 0.91
N ARG A 499 -18.07 34.24 0.78
CA ARG A 499 -19.06 33.51 -0.04
C ARG A 499 -18.69 33.42 -1.52
N GLU A 500 -18.06 34.44 -2.08
CA GLU A 500 -17.63 34.44 -3.47
C GLU A 500 -16.52 33.42 -3.70
N ARG A 501 -15.53 33.34 -2.80
CA ARG A 501 -14.50 32.33 -2.80
C ARG A 501 -15.08 30.93 -2.64
N MET A 502 -15.95 30.74 -1.64
CA MET A 502 -16.59 29.44 -1.39
C MET A 502 -17.43 28.96 -2.58
N GLU A 503 -18.08 29.85 -3.30
CA GLU A 503 -18.84 29.51 -4.51
C GLU A 503 -17.91 29.05 -5.64
N LYS A 504 -16.77 29.74 -5.83
CA LYS A 504 -15.73 29.30 -6.78
C LYS A 504 -15.17 27.94 -6.40
N VAL A 505 -14.83 27.72 -5.12
CA VAL A 505 -14.35 26.44 -4.61
C VAL A 505 -15.39 25.34 -4.79
N ALA A 506 -16.67 25.59 -4.42
CA ALA A 506 -17.74 24.61 -4.58
C ALA A 506 -17.96 24.23 -6.05
N LYS A 507 -17.93 25.21 -6.95
CA LYS A 507 -18.01 24.95 -8.39
C LYS A 507 -16.84 24.11 -8.87
N TYR A 508 -15.61 24.47 -8.47
CA TYR A 508 -14.42 23.70 -8.82
C TYR A 508 -14.51 22.27 -8.28
N VAL A 509 -14.90 22.08 -7.03
CA VAL A 509 -15.09 20.75 -6.42
C VAL A 509 -16.13 19.94 -7.20
N ALA A 510 -17.26 20.54 -7.58
CA ALA A 510 -18.30 19.86 -8.33
C ALA A 510 -17.80 19.44 -9.73
N ASP A 511 -17.15 20.34 -10.45
CA ASP A 511 -16.63 20.10 -11.79
C ASP A 511 -15.51 19.05 -11.73
N HIS A 512 -14.53 19.20 -10.82
CA HIS A 512 -13.42 18.25 -10.63
C HIS A 512 -13.93 16.87 -10.20
N PHE A 513 -14.87 16.80 -9.29
CA PHE A 513 -15.45 15.54 -8.85
C PHE A 513 -16.13 14.79 -10.01
N LYS A 514 -16.97 15.49 -10.77
CA LYS A 514 -17.71 14.95 -11.92
C LYS A 514 -16.80 14.51 -13.05
N ASP A 515 -15.77 15.28 -13.32
CA ASP A 515 -14.90 15.06 -14.47
C ASP A 515 -13.80 14.03 -14.19
N TYR A 516 -13.34 13.88 -12.94
CA TYR A 516 -12.16 13.07 -12.60
C TYR A 516 -12.42 11.95 -11.59
N ILE A 517 -13.24 12.19 -10.56
CA ILE A 517 -13.35 11.24 -9.44
C ILE A 517 -14.49 10.25 -9.64
N GLU A 518 -15.67 10.76 -9.99
CA GLU A 518 -16.87 9.95 -10.18
C GLU A 518 -16.71 8.90 -11.29
N PRO A 519 -16.10 9.21 -12.45
CA PRO A 519 -15.94 8.22 -13.52
C PRO A 519 -15.02 7.06 -13.13
N MET A 520 -14.14 7.25 -12.16
CA MET A 520 -13.32 6.19 -11.59
C MET A 520 -14.06 5.34 -10.54
N GLY A 521 -15.30 5.69 -10.19
CA GLY A 521 -16.10 5.01 -9.18
C GLY A 521 -15.72 5.32 -7.73
N TYR A 522 -14.92 6.37 -7.49
CA TYR A 522 -14.46 6.75 -6.15
C TYR A 522 -15.30 7.87 -5.53
N LYS A 523 -15.03 8.11 -4.26
CA LYS A 523 -15.73 9.11 -3.44
C LYS A 523 -14.76 10.12 -2.85
N ALA A 524 -15.31 11.26 -2.38
CA ALA A 524 -14.51 12.36 -1.89
C ALA A 524 -14.98 12.91 -0.53
N PHE A 525 -14.04 13.53 0.19
CA PHE A 525 -14.35 14.45 1.30
C PHE A 525 -14.13 15.90 0.87
N LEU A 526 -15.00 16.79 1.33
CA LEU A 526 -14.74 18.22 1.38
C LEU A 526 -14.61 18.62 2.86
N VAL A 527 -13.39 19.01 3.23
CA VAL A 527 -13.06 19.37 4.61
C VAL A 527 -13.13 20.88 4.74
N ALA A 528 -14.13 21.37 5.48
CA ALA A 528 -14.37 22.78 5.65
C ALA A 528 -13.83 23.28 7.00
N VAL A 529 -13.55 24.59 7.08
CA VAL A 529 -12.92 25.21 8.26
C VAL A 529 -13.74 25.05 9.53
N ASP A 530 -15.07 25.13 9.46
CA ASP A 530 -15.97 24.96 10.58
C ASP A 530 -17.35 24.40 10.14
N ARG A 531 -18.22 24.12 11.10
CA ARG A 531 -19.55 23.55 10.86
C ARG A 531 -20.45 24.45 10.00
N GLU A 532 -20.37 25.78 10.17
CA GLU A 532 -21.09 26.74 9.35
C GLU A 532 -20.63 26.70 7.90
N ALA A 533 -19.31 26.65 7.67
CA ALA A 533 -18.74 26.46 6.33
C ALA A 533 -19.22 25.17 5.66
N CYS A 534 -19.40 24.08 6.41
CA CYS A 534 -19.98 22.85 5.86
C CYS A 534 -21.38 23.06 5.29
N THR A 535 -22.24 23.83 5.98
CA THR A 535 -23.60 24.09 5.51
C THR A 535 -23.61 25.00 4.29
N ILE A 536 -22.74 26.02 4.29
CA ILE A 536 -22.58 26.91 3.13
C ILE A 536 -22.10 26.14 1.91
N TYR A 537 -21.11 25.28 2.07
CA TYR A 537 -20.65 24.40 0.97
C TYR A 537 -21.73 23.46 0.46
N LYS A 538 -22.58 22.94 1.35
CA LYS A 538 -23.71 22.11 0.94
C LYS A 538 -24.68 22.89 0.05
N ASP A 539 -25.08 24.09 0.48
CA ASP A 539 -25.99 24.94 -0.28
C ASP A 539 -25.38 25.37 -1.64
N MET A 540 -24.07 25.55 -1.70
CA MET A 540 -23.36 25.89 -2.95
C MET A 540 -23.17 24.70 -3.88
N LEU A 541 -22.80 23.51 -3.35
CA LEU A 541 -22.68 22.30 -4.15
C LEU A 541 -24.01 21.88 -4.76
N ASP A 542 -25.13 22.08 -4.06
CA ASP A 542 -26.47 21.76 -4.55
C ASP A 542 -26.90 22.61 -5.76
N LYS A 543 -26.20 23.70 -6.06
CA LYS A 543 -26.39 24.45 -7.30
C LYS A 543 -25.74 23.77 -8.53
N HIS A 544 -24.75 22.92 -8.30
CA HIS A 544 -23.94 22.30 -9.35
C HIS A 544 -24.11 20.78 -9.43
N LEU A 545 -24.53 20.15 -8.34
CA LEU A 545 -24.76 18.71 -8.19
C LEU A 545 -26.17 18.45 -7.68
N SER A 546 -26.74 17.28 -7.96
CA SER A 546 -28.00 16.87 -7.31
C SER A 546 -27.84 16.84 -5.78
N PRO A 547 -28.84 17.22 -5.00
CA PRO A 547 -28.73 17.35 -3.54
C PRO A 547 -28.30 16.07 -2.82
N GLU A 548 -28.59 14.89 -3.36
CA GLU A 548 -28.19 13.61 -2.82
C GLU A 548 -26.69 13.30 -2.97
N TYR A 549 -25.99 13.99 -3.89
CA TYR A 549 -24.55 13.77 -4.14
C TYR A 549 -23.68 14.11 -2.94
N SER A 550 -24.09 15.11 -2.17
CA SER A 550 -23.30 15.54 -1.01
C SER A 550 -24.10 15.46 0.28
N ARG A 551 -23.42 15.13 1.39
CA ARG A 551 -24.03 15.09 2.72
C ARG A 551 -23.11 15.73 3.76
N VAL A 552 -23.68 16.59 4.60
CA VAL A 552 -22.98 17.17 5.74
C VAL A 552 -22.96 16.16 6.88
N VAL A 553 -21.78 15.94 7.48
CA VAL A 553 -21.61 15.11 8.68
C VAL A 553 -20.82 15.90 9.72
N ILE A 554 -21.53 16.46 10.67
CA ILE A 554 -21.01 17.32 11.75
C ILE A 554 -21.54 16.87 13.11
N SER A 555 -20.81 17.18 14.16
CA SER A 555 -21.26 16.91 15.54
C SER A 555 -22.15 18.07 16.05
N PRO A 556 -23.23 17.78 16.81
CA PRO A 556 -24.00 18.80 17.50
C PRO A 556 -23.12 19.60 18.47
N GLY A 557 -23.40 20.88 18.60
CA GLY A 557 -22.77 21.75 19.59
C GLY A 557 -23.78 22.33 20.55
N PHE A 558 -23.29 22.88 21.64
CA PHE A 558 -24.16 23.56 22.62
C PHE A 558 -24.65 24.91 22.06
N ASN A 559 -25.95 25.16 22.07
CA ASN A 559 -26.59 26.39 21.55
C ASN A 559 -26.35 26.63 20.04
N ASP A 560 -26.35 25.62 19.22
CA ASP A 560 -26.20 25.77 17.77
C ASP A 560 -27.41 26.46 17.14
N PRO A 561 -27.19 27.33 16.14
CA PRO A 561 -28.27 27.96 15.39
C PRO A 561 -29.14 26.92 14.65
N GLU A 562 -30.43 27.24 14.45
CA GLU A 562 -31.35 26.36 13.72
C GLU A 562 -30.85 25.99 12.31
N GLN A 563 -30.13 26.90 11.69
CA GLN A 563 -29.50 26.65 10.38
C GLN A 563 -28.50 25.48 10.39
N LEU A 564 -27.85 25.22 11.52
CA LEU A 564 -26.94 24.04 11.67
C LEU A 564 -27.71 22.80 12.06
N SER A 565 -28.71 22.90 12.92
CA SER A 565 -29.44 21.77 13.48
C SER A 565 -30.18 20.94 12.41
N LYS A 566 -30.62 21.58 11.31
CA LYS A 566 -31.24 20.88 10.16
C LYS A 566 -30.33 19.84 9.49
N TYR A 567 -29.01 19.91 9.69
CA TYR A 567 -28.04 19.01 9.13
C TYR A 567 -27.55 17.93 10.11
N TYR A 568 -28.05 17.93 11.34
CA TYR A 568 -27.69 16.90 12.30
C TYR A 568 -28.30 15.56 11.91
N LEU A 569 -27.50 14.53 12.05
CA LEU A 569 -27.90 13.17 11.80
C LEU A 569 -28.08 12.46 13.14
N SER A 570 -29.14 11.68 13.28
CA SER A 570 -29.25 10.70 14.36
C SER A 570 -28.14 9.63 14.19
N GLU A 571 -27.85 8.87 15.24
CA GLU A 571 -26.85 7.81 15.17
C GLU A 571 -27.19 6.78 14.08
N GLU A 572 -28.47 6.45 13.91
CA GLU A 572 -28.90 5.51 12.87
C GLU A 572 -28.76 6.07 11.45
N GLU A 573 -29.08 7.36 11.26
CA GLU A 573 -28.89 8.02 9.98
C GLU A 573 -27.41 8.14 9.62
N GLU A 574 -26.57 8.47 10.60
CA GLU A 574 -25.15 8.56 10.38
C GLU A 574 -24.57 7.18 10.03
N LYS A 575 -24.97 6.10 10.72
CA LYS A 575 -24.59 4.73 10.37
C LYS A 575 -25.00 4.38 8.94
N ARG A 576 -26.22 4.77 8.53
CA ARG A 576 -26.69 4.55 7.14
C ARG A 576 -25.85 5.33 6.13
N VAL A 577 -25.58 6.61 6.38
CA VAL A 577 -24.75 7.45 5.51
C VAL A 577 -23.32 6.88 5.39
N ARG A 578 -22.73 6.45 6.50
CA ARG A 578 -21.40 5.83 6.51
C ARG A 578 -21.37 4.50 5.73
N LYS A 579 -22.41 3.68 5.83
CA LYS A 579 -22.54 2.43 5.09
C LYS A 579 -22.69 2.69 3.59
N ALA A 580 -23.60 3.59 3.21
CA ALA A 580 -23.81 3.98 1.82
C ALA A 580 -22.57 4.63 1.19
N PHE A 581 -21.81 5.40 1.96
CA PHE A 581 -20.57 6.02 1.46
C PHE A 581 -19.49 4.99 1.11
N ARG A 582 -19.50 3.80 1.71
CA ARG A 582 -18.56 2.71 1.37
C ARG A 582 -18.91 1.97 0.09
N ASN A 583 -20.10 2.18 -0.45
CA ASN A 583 -20.59 1.51 -1.66
C ASN A 583 -20.47 2.46 -2.87
N THR A 584 -19.86 1.99 -3.95
CA THR A 584 -19.66 2.75 -5.19
C THR A 584 -20.95 3.31 -5.76
N GLU A 585 -22.04 2.53 -5.78
CA GLU A 585 -23.28 2.87 -6.46
C GLU A 585 -24.18 3.79 -5.63
N GLU A 586 -24.03 3.77 -4.30
CA GLU A 586 -24.93 4.49 -3.39
C GLU A 586 -24.53 5.96 -3.18
N GLN A 587 -25.50 6.79 -2.88
CA GLN A 587 -25.32 8.19 -2.44
C GLN A 587 -25.18 8.26 -0.90
N PRO A 588 -24.40 9.22 -0.37
CA PRO A 588 -23.73 10.33 -1.05
C PRO A 588 -22.39 9.94 -1.67
N LYS A 589 -21.94 10.76 -2.64
CA LYS A 589 -20.62 10.64 -3.27
C LYS A 589 -19.56 11.52 -2.58
N ILE A 590 -20.00 12.66 -2.02
CA ILE A 590 -19.15 13.62 -1.31
C ILE A 590 -19.66 13.77 0.13
N LEU A 591 -18.79 13.59 1.12
CA LEU A 591 -19.08 13.97 2.50
C LEU A 591 -18.42 15.32 2.82
N ILE A 592 -19.23 16.23 3.35
CA ILE A 592 -18.78 17.56 3.79
C ILE A 592 -18.59 17.49 5.30
N VAL A 593 -17.35 17.66 5.76
CA VAL A 593 -16.95 17.42 7.15
C VAL A 593 -16.05 18.54 7.67
N THR A 594 -15.92 18.64 8.99
CA THR A 594 -14.88 19.47 9.63
C THR A 594 -13.73 18.59 10.12
N GLU A 595 -13.95 17.86 11.21
CA GLU A 595 -13.00 16.92 11.83
C GLU A 595 -13.62 15.55 11.98
N LYS A 596 -14.94 15.51 12.08
CA LYS A 596 -15.67 14.26 12.17
C LYS A 596 -15.37 13.41 10.94
N LEU A 597 -15.11 12.14 11.14
CA LEU A 597 -14.67 11.16 10.13
C LEU A 597 -13.23 11.32 9.62
N LEU A 598 -12.51 12.41 9.92
CA LEU A 598 -11.07 12.47 9.59
C LEU A 598 -10.25 11.50 10.43
N THR A 599 -10.79 11.08 11.57
CA THR A 599 -10.18 10.02 12.40
C THR A 599 -11.23 8.95 12.68
N GLY A 600 -10.83 7.67 12.77
CA GLY A 600 -11.70 6.55 13.13
C GLY A 600 -12.55 5.98 11.99
N PHE A 601 -12.95 6.76 10.98
CA PHE A 601 -13.78 6.26 9.88
C PHE A 601 -12.96 5.54 8.81
N ASP A 602 -13.31 4.28 8.54
CA ASP A 602 -12.70 3.46 7.49
C ASP A 602 -13.58 3.44 6.24
N ALA A 603 -13.12 4.12 5.20
CA ALA A 603 -13.73 4.11 3.89
C ALA A 603 -12.64 4.02 2.80
N PRO A 604 -12.18 2.81 2.44
CA PRO A 604 -11.13 2.62 1.45
C PRO A 604 -11.45 3.22 0.07
N ILE A 605 -12.73 3.32 -0.28
CA ILE A 605 -13.23 3.94 -1.51
C ILE A 605 -12.96 5.46 -1.57
N LEU A 606 -12.69 6.11 -0.42
CA LEU A 606 -12.35 7.53 -0.36
C LEU A 606 -11.03 7.78 -1.09
N TYR A 607 -11.10 8.41 -2.24
CA TYR A 607 -9.98 8.70 -3.11
C TYR A 607 -9.48 10.12 -2.96
N CYS A 608 -10.40 11.09 -2.98
CA CYS A 608 -10.07 12.51 -3.00
C CYS A 608 -10.46 13.22 -1.71
N MET A 609 -9.57 14.08 -1.23
CA MET A 609 -9.84 15.00 -0.14
C MET A 609 -9.64 16.44 -0.63
N TYR A 610 -10.73 17.19 -0.70
CA TYR A 610 -10.73 18.61 -0.94
C TYR A 610 -10.54 19.33 0.41
N LEU A 611 -9.38 19.93 0.61
CA LEU A 611 -8.98 20.49 1.89
C LEU A 611 -9.12 22.02 1.87
N ASP A 612 -10.20 22.52 2.45
CA ASP A 612 -10.42 23.97 2.66
C ASP A 612 -10.40 24.31 4.15
N LYS A 613 -9.41 23.75 4.83
CA LYS A 613 -9.18 23.96 6.26
C LYS A 613 -7.67 23.96 6.52
N PRO A 614 -7.14 24.98 7.23
CA PRO A 614 -5.75 24.95 7.66
C PRO A 614 -5.55 23.81 8.67
N MET A 615 -4.64 22.88 8.35
CA MET A 615 -4.26 21.78 9.22
C MET A 615 -2.76 21.74 9.36
N ARG A 616 -2.27 21.30 10.51
CA ARG A 616 -0.83 21.16 10.78
C ARG A 616 -0.48 19.76 11.26
N ASP A 617 0.77 19.39 11.05
CA ASP A 617 1.45 18.25 11.65
C ASP A 617 0.62 16.94 11.62
N HIS A 618 0.52 16.30 12.76
CA HIS A 618 -0.16 15.02 12.92
C HIS A 618 -1.67 15.05 12.52
N VAL A 619 -2.36 16.17 12.65
CA VAL A 619 -3.78 16.29 12.25
C VAL A 619 -3.91 16.18 10.73
N LEU A 620 -3.01 16.85 10.00
CA LEU A 620 -2.93 16.75 8.55
C LEU A 620 -2.56 15.32 8.12
N LEU A 621 -1.57 14.71 8.76
CA LEU A 621 -1.19 13.31 8.49
C LEU A 621 -2.33 12.33 8.77
N GLN A 622 -3.10 12.54 9.84
CA GLN A 622 -4.26 11.70 10.14
C GLN A 622 -5.39 11.85 9.10
N ALA A 623 -5.64 13.07 8.63
CA ALA A 623 -6.63 13.33 7.58
C ALA A 623 -6.19 12.67 6.26
N ILE A 624 -4.94 12.90 5.86
CA ILE A 624 -4.32 12.34 4.66
C ILE A 624 -4.36 10.80 4.66
N ALA A 625 -4.09 10.17 5.81
CA ALA A 625 -4.12 8.71 5.95
C ALA A 625 -5.52 8.08 5.70
N ARG A 626 -6.57 8.88 5.48
CA ARG A 626 -7.88 8.36 5.04
C ARG A 626 -7.92 8.07 3.56
N VAL A 627 -7.25 8.89 2.75
CA VAL A 627 -7.24 8.71 1.29
C VAL A 627 -6.18 7.73 0.80
N ASN A 628 -5.18 7.38 1.60
CA ASN A 628 -4.13 6.44 1.20
C ASN A 628 -4.46 4.96 1.45
N ARG A 629 -5.70 4.63 1.80
CA ARG A 629 -6.11 3.23 2.00
C ARG A 629 -6.33 2.52 0.67
N PRO A 630 -5.82 1.28 0.52
CA PRO A 630 -6.01 0.52 -0.69
C PRO A 630 -7.49 0.13 -0.85
N TYR A 631 -7.96 0.16 -2.09
CA TYR A 631 -9.30 -0.26 -2.49
C TYR A 631 -9.23 -1.04 -3.80
N GLU A 632 -10.02 -2.08 -3.89
CA GLU A 632 -10.23 -2.88 -5.09
C GLU A 632 -11.73 -3.08 -5.22
N ASP A 633 -12.27 -2.78 -6.39
CA ASP A 633 -13.69 -2.97 -6.66
C ASP A 633 -14.02 -4.43 -7.03
N THR A 634 -15.29 -4.70 -7.29
CA THR A 634 -15.79 -6.03 -7.66
C THR A 634 -15.26 -6.52 -9.01
N GLU A 635 -14.73 -5.62 -9.83
CA GLU A 635 -14.13 -5.92 -11.15
C GLU A 635 -12.59 -6.07 -11.06
N GLY A 636 -12.01 -6.00 -9.86
CA GLY A 636 -10.58 -6.13 -9.63
C GLY A 636 -9.77 -4.86 -9.95
N ARG A 637 -10.43 -3.71 -10.19
CA ARG A 637 -9.73 -2.44 -10.40
C ARG A 637 -9.20 -1.91 -9.08
N LYS A 638 -7.92 -1.61 -9.05
CA LYS A 638 -7.24 -1.12 -7.84
C LYS A 638 -7.21 0.39 -7.81
N LYS A 639 -7.40 0.93 -6.63
CA LYS A 639 -7.14 2.34 -6.35
C LYS A 639 -5.65 2.63 -6.49
N PRO A 640 -5.25 3.52 -7.44
CA PRO A 640 -3.83 3.76 -7.74
C PRO A 640 -3.14 4.56 -6.64
N SER A 641 -3.84 5.52 -6.03
CA SER A 641 -3.30 6.46 -5.05
C SER A 641 -4.41 7.06 -4.19
N GLY A 642 -4.04 7.84 -3.18
CA GLY A 642 -4.90 8.84 -2.56
C GLY A 642 -4.60 10.22 -3.16
N PHE A 643 -5.58 11.11 -3.19
CA PHE A 643 -5.44 12.46 -3.73
C PHE A 643 -5.90 13.51 -2.73
N VAL A 644 -5.06 14.51 -2.46
CA VAL A 644 -5.40 15.66 -1.62
C VAL A 644 -5.22 16.93 -2.42
N LEU A 645 -6.29 17.72 -2.51
CA LEU A 645 -6.30 19.00 -3.18
C LEU A 645 -6.53 20.10 -2.14
N ASP A 646 -5.51 20.94 -1.94
CA ASP A 646 -5.47 21.94 -0.88
C ASP A 646 -5.81 23.34 -1.41
N PHE A 647 -6.88 23.93 -0.88
CA PHE A 647 -7.32 25.30 -1.19
C PHE A 647 -6.71 26.35 -0.27
N VAL A 648 -5.99 25.95 0.77
CA VAL A 648 -5.42 26.85 1.77
C VAL A 648 -3.93 27.12 1.53
N GLY A 649 -3.22 26.16 0.94
CA GLY A 649 -1.82 26.32 0.59
C GLY A 649 -0.85 26.03 1.75
N ILE A 650 -1.09 24.96 2.51
CA ILE A 650 -0.27 24.56 3.67
C ILE A 650 0.94 23.68 3.35
N PHE A 651 1.35 23.62 2.10
CA PHE A 651 2.42 22.71 1.62
C PHE A 651 3.74 22.84 2.40
N ASP A 652 4.16 24.07 2.72
CA ASP A 652 5.41 24.30 3.48
C ASP A 652 5.35 23.71 4.91
N ASN A 653 4.13 23.49 5.44
CA ASN A 653 3.92 22.82 6.74
C ASN A 653 3.79 21.30 6.59
N LEU A 654 3.31 20.82 5.45
CA LEU A 654 3.30 19.39 5.15
C LEU A 654 4.73 18.83 5.07
N GLU A 655 5.64 19.56 4.42
CA GLU A 655 7.05 19.19 4.35
C GLU A 655 7.67 19.10 5.75
N LYS A 656 7.34 20.03 6.65
CA LYS A 656 7.79 19.99 8.05
C LYS A 656 7.10 18.89 8.87
N ALA A 657 5.81 18.68 8.68
CA ALA A 657 5.05 17.62 9.38
C ALA A 657 5.51 16.22 8.95
N LEU A 658 5.92 16.08 7.71
CA LEU A 658 6.50 14.87 7.16
C LEU A 658 8.00 14.72 7.47
N ALA A 659 8.71 15.80 7.89
CA ALA A 659 10.16 15.80 8.13
C ALA A 659 10.64 14.91 9.28
N PHE A 660 9.74 14.31 10.05
CA PHE A 660 10.09 13.28 11.03
C PHE A 660 10.58 11.98 10.40
N ASP A 661 10.33 11.77 9.13
CA ASP A 661 10.83 10.62 8.41
C ASP A 661 11.33 11.05 7.02
N SER A 662 12.48 11.70 6.97
CA SER A 662 13.04 12.24 5.73
C SER A 662 13.16 11.18 4.62
N SER A 663 13.29 9.89 4.96
CA SER A 663 13.29 8.80 4.00
C SER A 663 11.89 8.44 3.48
N ASP A 664 10.83 8.71 4.25
CA ASP A 664 9.45 8.42 3.86
C ASP A 664 8.80 9.59 3.13
N ILE A 665 9.29 10.82 3.34
CA ILE A 665 8.83 12.02 2.64
C ILE A 665 9.29 12.06 1.20
N GLU A 666 10.54 11.66 0.95
CA GLU A 666 11.04 11.54 -0.41
C GLU A 666 10.08 10.72 -1.27
N GLY A 667 9.43 9.69 -0.71
CA GLY A 667 8.41 8.89 -1.40
C GLY A 667 7.09 9.61 -1.69
N VAL A 668 6.65 10.55 -0.85
CA VAL A 668 5.32 11.19 -0.97
C VAL A 668 5.35 12.43 -1.88
N VAL A 669 6.39 13.25 -1.79
CA VAL A 669 6.56 14.46 -2.62
C VAL A 669 7.19 14.13 -3.98
N HIS A 670 8.04 13.11 -4.04
CA HIS A 670 8.63 12.63 -5.29
C HIS A 670 7.63 11.90 -6.20
N ASP A 671 6.47 11.48 -5.69
CA ASP A 671 5.52 10.69 -6.47
C ASP A 671 4.96 11.42 -7.70
N LEU A 672 4.74 12.75 -7.65
CA LEU A 672 4.33 13.50 -8.85
C LEU A 672 5.38 13.48 -9.96
N GLU A 673 6.63 13.54 -9.62
CA GLU A 673 7.72 13.51 -10.62
C GLU A 673 8.04 12.07 -11.06
N VAL A 674 7.91 11.10 -10.17
CA VAL A 674 7.91 9.67 -10.54
C VAL A 674 6.75 9.38 -11.50
N LEU A 675 5.57 9.94 -11.25
CA LEU A 675 4.44 9.80 -12.17
C LEU A 675 4.67 10.52 -13.50
N LYS A 676 5.27 11.70 -13.51
CA LYS A 676 5.66 12.39 -14.75
C LYS A 676 6.68 11.57 -15.54
N THR A 677 7.66 10.99 -14.87
CA THR A 677 8.62 10.07 -15.47
C THR A 677 7.93 8.84 -16.02
N ARG A 678 7.07 8.18 -15.21
CA ARG A 678 6.30 7.02 -15.64
C ARG A 678 5.34 7.34 -16.78
N PHE A 679 4.68 8.50 -16.72
CA PHE A 679 3.83 8.98 -17.82
C PHE A 679 4.61 9.16 -19.12
N THR A 680 5.81 9.73 -19.04
CA THR A 680 6.69 9.90 -20.21
C THR A 680 7.08 8.54 -20.80
N GLU A 681 7.48 7.57 -19.97
CA GLU A 681 7.78 6.20 -20.40
C GLU A 681 6.60 5.56 -21.12
N LEU A 682 5.40 5.66 -20.54
CA LEU A 682 4.19 5.14 -21.16
C LEU A 682 3.85 5.85 -22.47
N MET A 683 4.02 7.16 -22.56
CA MET A 683 3.80 7.90 -23.81
C MET A 683 4.83 7.54 -24.90
N ASP A 684 6.06 7.26 -24.52
CA ASP A 684 7.09 6.78 -25.45
C ASP A 684 6.80 5.34 -25.91
N GLU A 685 6.33 4.48 -25.03
CA GLU A 685 5.81 3.15 -25.37
C GLU A 685 4.60 3.29 -26.31
N ALA A 686 3.66 4.18 -26.01
CA ALA A 686 2.50 4.44 -26.86
C ALA A 686 2.89 4.86 -28.28
N LYS A 687 3.86 5.76 -28.41
CA LYS A 687 4.37 6.21 -29.73
C LYS A 687 4.97 5.06 -30.51
N SER A 688 5.76 4.23 -29.86
CA SER A 688 6.47 3.13 -30.51
C SER A 688 5.56 1.95 -30.88
N ARG A 689 4.57 1.62 -30.04
CA ARG A 689 3.71 0.44 -30.21
C ARG A 689 2.38 0.75 -30.90
N TYR A 690 1.69 1.81 -30.48
CA TYR A 690 0.28 2.02 -30.82
C TYR A 690 0.06 3.17 -31.81
N LEU A 691 0.65 4.35 -31.58
CA LEU A 691 0.47 5.49 -32.49
C LEU A 691 1.12 5.28 -33.85
N LYS A 692 2.17 4.47 -33.90
CA LYS A 692 2.81 4.04 -35.16
C LYS A 692 1.84 3.31 -36.09
N LEU A 693 0.83 2.63 -35.56
CA LEU A 693 -0.15 1.88 -36.37
C LEU A 693 -0.97 2.79 -37.31
N ILE A 694 -1.16 4.02 -36.93
CA ILE A 694 -2.00 5.00 -37.62
C ILE A 694 -1.19 6.07 -38.37
N THR A 695 0.08 6.20 -38.09
CA THR A 695 0.93 7.24 -38.70
C THR A 695 0.96 7.14 -40.22
N GLY A 696 0.67 8.26 -40.92
CA GLY A 696 0.71 8.36 -42.37
C GLY A 696 -0.44 7.67 -43.10
N LYS A 697 -1.51 7.25 -42.42
CA LYS A 697 -2.69 6.59 -43.01
C LYS A 697 -3.88 7.54 -43.07
N SER A 698 -4.78 7.35 -44.04
CA SER A 698 -6.09 7.99 -44.03
C SER A 698 -6.93 7.48 -42.87
N GLN A 699 -7.95 8.24 -42.44
CA GLN A 699 -8.72 7.92 -41.22
C GLN A 699 -9.36 6.54 -41.25
N ASP A 700 -9.94 6.13 -42.39
CA ASP A 700 -10.53 4.80 -42.61
C ASP A 700 -9.48 3.69 -42.50
N LYS A 701 -8.32 3.87 -43.14
CA LYS A 701 -7.19 2.91 -43.12
C LYS A 701 -6.49 2.85 -41.78
N ALA A 702 -6.52 3.92 -40.99
CA ALA A 702 -6.04 3.94 -39.62
C ALA A 702 -6.93 3.08 -38.71
N VAL A 703 -8.25 3.22 -38.81
CA VAL A 703 -9.21 2.40 -38.05
C VAL A 703 -9.10 0.92 -38.46
N GLU A 704 -9.01 0.61 -39.74
CA GLU A 704 -8.81 -0.76 -40.23
C GLU A 704 -7.52 -1.38 -39.67
N ALA A 705 -6.42 -0.62 -39.63
CA ALA A 705 -5.14 -1.07 -39.08
C ALA A 705 -5.22 -1.33 -37.57
N ILE A 706 -5.95 -0.49 -36.84
CA ILE A 706 -6.19 -0.68 -35.40
C ILE A 706 -6.96 -1.98 -35.19
N LEU A 707 -8.11 -2.15 -35.84
CA LEU A 707 -8.95 -3.34 -35.66
C LEU A 707 -8.20 -4.62 -36.01
N ASN A 708 -7.43 -4.63 -37.10
CA ASN A 708 -6.64 -5.77 -37.50
C ASN A 708 -5.52 -6.11 -36.51
N HIS A 709 -4.83 -5.09 -35.95
CA HIS A 709 -3.77 -5.32 -34.96
C HIS A 709 -4.30 -5.90 -33.65
N PHE A 710 -5.47 -5.46 -33.23
CA PHE A 710 -6.10 -5.83 -31.98
C PHE A 710 -7.16 -6.94 -32.12
N MET A 711 -7.14 -7.73 -33.21
CA MET A 711 -7.96 -8.93 -33.33
C MET A 711 -7.65 -9.96 -32.24
N ASP A 712 -6.39 -10.08 -31.86
CA ASP A 712 -5.95 -10.93 -30.76
C ASP A 712 -6.41 -10.38 -29.40
N GLU A 713 -7.07 -11.22 -28.61
CA GLU A 713 -7.65 -10.84 -27.33
C GLU A 713 -6.57 -10.47 -26.29
N GLN A 714 -5.43 -11.16 -26.30
CA GLN A 714 -4.32 -10.89 -25.40
C GLN A 714 -3.71 -9.52 -25.67
N ILE A 715 -3.50 -9.18 -26.96
CA ILE A 715 -2.99 -7.86 -27.36
C ILE A 715 -3.97 -6.74 -26.96
N ARG A 716 -5.29 -6.99 -27.06
CA ARG A 716 -6.30 -6.04 -26.59
C ARG A 716 -6.23 -5.84 -25.06
N HIS A 717 -6.13 -6.93 -24.29
CA HIS A 717 -6.02 -6.84 -22.83
C HIS A 717 -4.76 -6.11 -22.40
N GLU A 718 -3.62 -6.34 -23.06
CA GLU A 718 -2.40 -5.58 -22.82
C GLU A 718 -2.61 -4.08 -23.05
N TYR A 719 -3.28 -3.72 -24.16
CA TYR A 719 -3.59 -2.32 -24.46
C TYR A 719 -4.57 -1.71 -23.46
N TYR A 720 -5.60 -2.43 -23.04
CA TYR A 720 -6.56 -1.94 -22.06
C TYR A 720 -5.89 -1.69 -20.71
N SER A 721 -5.01 -2.57 -20.27
CA SER A 721 -4.24 -2.40 -19.05
C SER A 721 -3.28 -1.22 -19.16
N PHE A 722 -2.56 -1.14 -20.27
CA PHE A 722 -1.68 -0.02 -20.61
C PHE A 722 -2.43 1.32 -20.60
N TYR A 723 -3.55 1.41 -21.30
CA TYR A 723 -4.32 2.65 -21.38
C TYR A 723 -4.94 3.05 -20.04
N LYS A 724 -5.38 2.08 -19.24
CA LYS A 724 -5.89 2.34 -17.88
C LYS A 724 -4.80 2.93 -16.98
N GLU A 725 -3.60 2.39 -17.02
CA GLU A 725 -2.46 2.94 -16.27
C GLU A 725 -2.14 4.36 -16.76
N LEU A 726 -2.01 4.55 -18.07
CA LEU A 726 -1.73 5.84 -18.68
C LEU A 726 -2.80 6.89 -18.34
N SER A 727 -4.08 6.52 -18.45
CA SER A 727 -5.19 7.44 -18.16
C SER A 727 -5.26 7.79 -16.68
N SER A 728 -5.02 6.85 -15.79
CA SER A 728 -4.98 7.11 -14.35
C SER A 728 -3.87 8.10 -13.98
N ILE A 729 -2.70 7.95 -14.58
CA ILE A 729 -1.58 8.88 -14.34
C ILE A 729 -1.86 10.25 -14.98
N TYR A 730 -2.44 10.27 -16.20
CA TYR A 730 -2.84 11.51 -16.85
C TYR A 730 -3.84 12.31 -16.02
N GLU A 731 -4.84 11.65 -15.44
CA GLU A 731 -5.85 12.26 -14.58
C GLU A 731 -5.23 12.83 -13.29
N ILE A 732 -4.27 12.11 -12.69
CA ILE A 732 -3.57 12.57 -11.50
C ILE A 732 -2.70 13.80 -11.81
N LEU A 733 -2.03 13.81 -12.96
CA LEU A 733 -1.18 14.93 -13.38
C LEU A 733 -1.99 16.11 -13.93
N SER A 734 -3.26 15.93 -14.27
CA SER A 734 -4.10 16.99 -14.84
C SER A 734 -4.73 17.84 -13.72
N PRO A 735 -4.68 19.21 -13.81
CA PRO A 735 -4.08 20.02 -14.88
C PRO A 735 -2.61 20.41 -14.58
N ASP A 736 -1.67 19.82 -15.30
CA ASP A 736 -0.26 20.22 -15.22
C ASP A 736 0.24 20.64 -16.61
N ALA A 737 0.98 21.75 -16.69
CA ALA A 737 1.59 22.22 -17.94
C ALA A 737 2.52 21.17 -18.59
N PHE A 738 3.06 20.23 -17.81
CA PHE A 738 3.82 19.08 -18.27
C PHE A 738 3.05 18.25 -19.31
N LEU A 739 1.73 18.11 -19.17
CA LEU A 739 0.89 17.29 -20.07
C LEU A 739 0.71 17.90 -21.47
N ARG A 740 0.94 19.21 -21.62
CA ARG A 740 0.68 19.93 -22.89
C ARG A 740 1.29 19.28 -24.14
N PRO A 741 2.54 18.83 -24.14
CA PRO A 741 3.15 18.18 -25.30
C PRO A 741 2.49 16.86 -25.69
N TYR A 742 1.76 16.25 -24.79
CA TYR A 742 1.19 14.90 -24.92
C TYR A 742 -0.31 14.89 -25.24
N VAL A 743 -1.00 16.03 -25.17
CA VAL A 743 -2.48 16.10 -25.25
C VAL A 743 -3.01 15.47 -26.52
N GLU A 744 -2.41 15.73 -27.68
CA GLU A 744 -2.87 15.21 -28.98
C GLU A 744 -2.65 13.69 -29.10
N ASP A 745 -1.48 13.24 -28.67
CA ASP A 745 -1.14 11.81 -28.65
C ASP A 745 -2.03 11.04 -27.68
N TYR A 746 -2.26 11.59 -26.48
CA TYR A 746 -3.15 11.02 -25.48
C TYR A 746 -4.61 10.96 -25.97
N ASP A 747 -5.13 12.01 -26.61
CA ASP A 747 -6.47 12.01 -27.21
C ASP A 747 -6.60 10.93 -28.29
N THR A 748 -5.54 10.71 -29.06
CA THR A 748 -5.49 9.66 -30.06
C THR A 748 -5.54 8.26 -29.44
N LEU A 749 -4.78 8.01 -28.38
CA LEU A 749 -4.83 6.76 -27.63
C LEU A 749 -6.21 6.53 -27.00
N SER A 750 -6.81 7.57 -26.47
CA SER A 750 -8.18 7.57 -25.97
C SER A 750 -9.19 7.15 -27.02
N ARG A 751 -9.04 7.64 -28.25
CA ARG A 751 -9.89 7.23 -29.39
C ARG A 751 -9.65 5.78 -29.80
N ILE A 752 -8.41 5.31 -29.81
CA ILE A 752 -8.09 3.89 -30.04
C ILE A 752 -8.79 3.02 -28.99
N TYR A 753 -8.68 3.37 -27.73
CA TYR A 753 -9.38 2.64 -26.67
C TYR A 753 -10.88 2.56 -26.87
N LYS A 754 -11.53 3.68 -27.26
CA LYS A 754 -12.96 3.70 -27.57
C LYS A 754 -13.32 2.80 -28.75
N ILE A 755 -12.56 2.90 -29.85
CA ILE A 755 -12.80 2.08 -31.05
C ILE A 755 -12.75 0.61 -30.69
N LEU A 756 -11.77 0.19 -29.90
CA LEU A 756 -11.63 -1.19 -29.49
C LEU A 756 -12.77 -1.65 -28.58
N ARG A 757 -13.19 -0.81 -27.62
CA ARG A 757 -14.34 -1.12 -26.74
C ARG A 757 -15.64 -1.21 -27.52
N GLU A 758 -15.88 -0.33 -28.48
CA GLU A 758 -17.06 -0.38 -29.33
C GLU A 758 -17.06 -1.59 -30.26
N ALA A 759 -15.88 -1.98 -30.78
CA ALA A 759 -15.78 -3.08 -31.74
C ALA A 759 -15.82 -4.48 -31.09
N PHE A 760 -15.19 -4.63 -29.93
CA PHE A 760 -14.96 -5.95 -29.33
C PHE A 760 -15.69 -6.17 -27.99
N ASP A 761 -16.05 -5.09 -27.26
CA ASP A 761 -16.68 -5.16 -25.93
C ASP A 761 -17.87 -4.17 -25.81
N PRO A 762 -18.93 -4.29 -26.59
CA PRO A 762 -19.99 -3.28 -26.67
C PRO A 762 -20.87 -3.14 -25.43
N GLY A 763 -20.65 -3.97 -24.40
CA GLY A 763 -21.49 -4.03 -23.19
C GLY A 763 -21.13 -3.12 -22.02
N THR A 764 -20.04 -2.35 -22.09
CA THR A 764 -19.61 -1.47 -20.99
C THR A 764 -19.58 -0.02 -21.48
N PRO A 765 -20.57 0.82 -21.15
CA PRO A 765 -20.56 2.22 -21.60
C PRO A 765 -19.47 2.98 -20.85
N ILE A 766 -18.44 3.43 -21.55
CA ILE A 766 -17.57 4.51 -21.10
C ILE A 766 -18.24 5.81 -21.49
N ASP A 767 -18.41 6.70 -20.52
CA ASP A 767 -19.02 8.01 -20.77
C ASP A 767 -18.18 8.78 -21.80
N LYS A 768 -18.77 8.94 -23.03
CA LYS A 768 -18.16 9.64 -24.16
C LYS A 768 -17.85 11.11 -23.84
N ASP A 769 -18.57 11.69 -22.89
CA ASP A 769 -18.38 13.07 -22.43
C ASP A 769 -17.17 13.23 -21.53
N PHE A 770 -16.80 12.20 -20.77
CA PHE A 770 -15.67 12.23 -19.86
C PHE A 770 -14.33 12.50 -20.55
N LEU A 771 -13.99 11.68 -21.55
CA LEU A 771 -12.73 11.81 -22.28
C LEU A 771 -12.63 13.12 -23.09
N ARG A 772 -13.77 13.62 -23.57
CA ARG A 772 -13.84 14.90 -24.29
C ARG A 772 -13.71 16.09 -23.33
N LYS A 773 -14.28 16.02 -22.14
CA LYS A 773 -14.18 17.06 -21.10
C LYS A 773 -12.77 17.13 -20.53
N THR A 774 -12.13 15.98 -20.25
CA THR A 774 -10.74 15.91 -19.79
C THR A 774 -9.77 16.58 -20.76
N ALA A 775 -9.83 16.23 -22.05
CA ALA A 775 -8.99 16.87 -23.07
C ALA A 775 -9.25 18.37 -23.21
N LYS A 776 -10.52 18.81 -23.10
CA LYS A 776 -10.93 20.21 -23.20
C LYS A 776 -10.51 21.03 -21.96
N LEU A 777 -10.58 20.43 -20.77
CA LEU A 777 -10.17 21.06 -19.51
C LEU A 777 -8.66 21.28 -19.46
N VAL A 778 -7.87 20.27 -19.84
CA VAL A 778 -6.42 20.38 -19.98
C VAL A 778 -6.05 21.51 -20.96
N GLN A 779 -6.72 21.59 -22.12
CA GLN A 779 -6.50 22.67 -23.09
C GLN A 779 -6.88 24.06 -22.54
N GLN A 780 -7.93 24.18 -21.76
CA GLN A 780 -8.34 25.44 -21.15
C GLN A 780 -7.37 25.90 -20.05
N HIS A 781 -6.96 25.00 -19.16
CA HIS A 781 -6.04 25.33 -18.08
C HIS A 781 -4.59 25.56 -18.55
N THR A 782 -4.15 24.87 -19.62
CA THR A 782 -2.84 25.15 -20.24
C THR A 782 -2.78 26.45 -21.04
N LYS A 783 -3.94 27.04 -21.37
CA LYS A 783 -3.99 28.35 -22.05
C LYS A 783 -4.01 29.56 -21.11
N SER A 784 -4.39 29.39 -19.87
CA SER A 784 -4.70 30.54 -18.98
C SER A 784 -3.66 30.84 -17.89
N GLY A 785 -2.55 30.13 -17.79
CA GLY A 785 -1.60 30.38 -16.72
C GLY A 785 -0.15 30.33 -17.14
N VAL A 786 0.55 31.47 -16.99
CA VAL A 786 1.99 31.46 -16.75
C VAL A 786 2.15 30.95 -15.32
N ILE A 787 2.15 29.64 -15.13
CA ILE A 787 2.59 29.03 -13.88
C ILE A 787 4.11 29.23 -13.87
N GLN A 788 4.60 30.12 -13.04
CA GLN A 788 6.03 30.09 -12.74
C GLN A 788 6.30 28.76 -12.03
N PRO A 789 7.16 27.91 -12.58
CA PRO A 789 7.51 26.67 -11.90
C PRO A 789 8.22 27.05 -10.60
N THR A 790 7.77 26.52 -9.49
CA THR A 790 8.38 26.67 -8.17
C THR A 790 9.69 25.87 -8.02
N LEU A 791 10.08 25.14 -9.07
CA LEU A 791 11.34 24.39 -9.16
C LEU A 791 12.09 24.86 -10.40
N ASP A 792 13.31 25.34 -10.24
CA ASP A 792 14.23 25.66 -11.34
C ASP A 792 14.60 24.35 -12.06
N ILE A 793 14.02 24.13 -13.24
CA ILE A 793 14.40 23.01 -14.09
C ILE A 793 15.65 23.42 -14.84
N TYR A 794 16.75 22.72 -14.64
CA TYR A 794 17.96 22.95 -15.37
C TYR A 794 17.84 22.50 -16.82
N GLU A 795 18.01 23.40 -17.78
CA GLU A 795 18.28 23.00 -19.16
C GLU A 795 19.68 22.43 -19.26
N ILE A 796 19.83 21.29 -19.93
CA ILE A 796 21.16 20.71 -20.18
C ILE A 796 21.83 21.45 -21.32
N ASN A 797 22.63 22.41 -20.97
CA ASN A 797 23.47 23.22 -21.87
C ASN A 797 24.81 23.53 -21.20
N GLU A 798 25.68 24.34 -21.86
CA GLU A 798 27.02 24.64 -21.35
C GLU A 798 27.03 25.37 -20.00
N GLU A 799 25.95 26.06 -19.65
CA GLU A 799 25.83 26.79 -18.38
C GLU A 799 25.19 25.96 -17.26
N THR A 800 24.73 24.76 -17.52
CA THR A 800 23.97 23.95 -16.58
C THR A 800 24.75 23.69 -15.29
N LEU A 801 26.01 23.32 -15.38
CA LEU A 801 26.85 23.05 -14.21
C LEU A 801 27.03 24.31 -13.35
N ARG A 802 27.26 25.47 -13.97
CA ARG A 802 27.39 26.75 -13.23
C ARG A 802 26.09 27.12 -12.53
N LYS A 803 24.95 26.96 -13.20
CA LYS A 803 23.63 27.22 -12.62
C LYS A 803 23.35 26.30 -11.40
N ILE A 804 23.82 25.05 -11.44
CA ILE A 804 23.68 24.10 -10.32
C ILE A 804 24.53 24.56 -9.13
N GLU A 805 25.76 24.98 -9.36
CA GLU A 805 26.65 25.44 -8.30
C GLU A 805 26.13 26.71 -7.62
N GLU A 806 25.60 27.64 -8.40
CA GLU A 806 25.04 28.91 -7.93
C GLU A 806 23.67 28.75 -7.26
N SER A 807 23.00 27.61 -7.46
CA SER A 807 21.66 27.31 -6.89
C SER A 807 21.72 27.10 -5.37
N LYS A 808 20.80 27.72 -4.66
CA LYS A 808 20.54 27.49 -3.20
C LYS A 808 19.74 26.22 -2.90
N ALA A 809 19.40 25.45 -3.91
CA ALA A 809 18.65 24.21 -3.77
C ALA A 809 19.45 23.15 -3.00
N SER A 810 18.76 22.24 -2.33
CA SER A 810 19.40 21.10 -1.65
C SER A 810 20.06 20.16 -2.67
N ASP A 811 21.04 19.37 -2.23
CA ASP A 811 21.74 18.44 -3.15
C ASP A 811 20.78 17.40 -3.74
N THR A 812 19.74 17.00 -3.02
CA THR A 812 18.69 16.10 -3.50
C THR A 812 17.85 16.75 -4.60
N GLU A 813 17.50 18.05 -4.46
CA GLU A 813 16.82 18.82 -5.52
C GLU A 813 17.70 18.99 -6.76
N LYS A 814 19.01 19.21 -6.56
CA LYS A 814 19.97 19.29 -7.65
C LYS A 814 20.07 17.98 -8.43
N ILE A 815 20.14 16.84 -7.74
CA ILE A 815 20.12 15.50 -8.36
C ILE A 815 18.86 15.34 -9.20
N PHE A 816 17.73 15.67 -8.62
CA PHE A 816 16.43 15.53 -9.24
C PHE A 816 16.30 16.39 -10.51
N ASN A 817 16.68 17.66 -10.41
CA ASN A 817 16.65 18.60 -11.54
C ASN A 817 17.63 18.17 -12.66
N LEU A 818 18.82 17.65 -12.30
CA LEU A 818 19.76 17.09 -13.25
C LEU A 818 19.21 15.88 -13.99
N LEU A 819 18.67 14.91 -13.27
CA LEU A 819 18.06 13.73 -13.85
C LEU A 819 16.92 14.11 -14.81
N LYS A 820 16.05 15.02 -14.39
CA LYS A 820 14.94 15.50 -15.21
C LYS A 820 15.43 16.26 -16.45
N GLY A 821 16.42 17.13 -16.27
CA GLY A 821 17.02 17.86 -17.38
C GLY A 821 17.71 16.93 -18.39
N ILE A 822 18.43 15.91 -17.91
CA ILE A 822 19.09 14.90 -18.77
C ILE A 822 18.03 14.09 -19.52
N VAL A 823 17.05 13.51 -18.83
CA VAL A 823 15.99 12.70 -19.44
C VAL A 823 15.16 13.54 -20.42
N GLY A 824 14.76 14.76 -20.04
CA GLY A 824 14.04 15.67 -20.93
C GLY A 824 14.83 16.06 -22.19
N THR A 825 16.14 16.26 -22.06
CA THR A 825 17.02 16.55 -23.21
C THR A 825 17.17 15.32 -24.09
N VAL A 826 17.38 14.15 -23.53
CA VAL A 826 17.48 12.89 -24.28
C VAL A 826 16.17 12.63 -25.03
N THR A 827 15.04 12.74 -24.38
CA THR A 827 13.71 12.51 -24.99
C THR A 827 13.45 13.47 -26.15
N ARG A 828 13.77 14.76 -25.98
CA ARG A 828 13.55 15.78 -27.01
C ARG A 828 14.50 15.65 -28.19
N ASP A 829 15.78 15.44 -27.90
CA ASP A 829 16.84 15.61 -28.89
C ASP A 829 17.35 14.28 -29.47
N SER A 830 16.93 13.09 -28.90
CA SER A 830 17.41 11.78 -29.31
C SER A 830 17.08 11.39 -30.75
N GLN A 831 16.02 11.91 -31.34
CA GLN A 831 15.69 11.73 -32.77
C GLN A 831 16.70 12.42 -33.68
N LEU A 832 17.20 13.59 -33.26
CA LEU A 832 18.18 14.38 -33.96
C LEU A 832 19.61 14.02 -33.53
N SER A 833 19.79 13.36 -32.40
CA SER A 833 21.07 13.02 -31.79
C SER A 833 21.01 11.68 -31.07
N PRO A 834 20.99 10.56 -31.82
CA PRO A 834 20.78 9.21 -31.23
C PRO A 834 21.81 8.82 -30.18
N TYR A 835 23.02 9.34 -30.19
CA TYR A 835 24.07 9.11 -29.19
C TYR A 835 23.65 9.54 -27.78
N LEU A 836 22.68 10.46 -27.64
CA LEU A 836 22.16 10.91 -26.35
C LEU A 836 21.43 9.80 -25.61
N ILE A 837 20.90 8.80 -26.31
CA ILE A 837 20.22 7.64 -25.70
C ILE A 837 21.18 6.89 -24.75
N SER A 838 22.40 6.64 -25.20
CA SER A 838 23.40 5.96 -24.39
C SER A 838 23.83 6.74 -23.13
N ILE A 839 23.75 8.05 -23.22
CA ILE A 839 24.04 8.95 -22.09
C ILE A 839 22.85 8.95 -21.12
N GLY A 840 21.62 8.93 -21.64
CA GLY A 840 20.39 8.80 -20.85
C GLY A 840 20.34 7.49 -20.05
N GLU A 841 20.68 6.37 -20.69
CA GLU A 841 20.75 5.06 -20.02
C GLU A 841 21.67 5.06 -18.79
N LYS A 842 22.80 5.75 -18.86
CA LYS A 842 23.71 5.92 -17.71
C LYS A 842 23.07 6.73 -16.59
N ALA A 843 22.34 7.79 -16.92
CA ALA A 843 21.65 8.60 -15.93
C ALA A 843 20.55 7.79 -15.21
N GLU A 844 19.82 6.97 -15.96
CA GLU A 844 18.81 6.06 -15.39
C GLU A 844 19.43 5.00 -14.47
N GLU A 845 20.59 4.45 -14.85
CA GLU A 845 21.32 3.51 -14.01
C GLU A 845 21.79 4.17 -12.70
N ILE A 846 22.33 5.39 -12.76
CA ILE A 846 22.69 6.16 -11.57
C ILE A 846 21.47 6.44 -10.70
N ALA A 847 20.36 6.84 -11.31
CA ALA A 847 19.11 7.04 -10.59
C ALA A 847 18.63 5.76 -9.87
N LYS A 848 18.77 4.59 -10.53
CA LYS A 848 18.44 3.29 -9.94
C LYS A 848 19.37 2.95 -8.77
N LEU A 849 20.68 3.14 -8.92
CA LEU A 849 21.65 2.91 -7.85
C LEU A 849 21.42 3.84 -6.64
N PHE A 850 21.06 5.08 -6.90
CA PHE A 850 20.69 6.04 -5.87
C PHE A 850 19.42 5.62 -5.12
N LYS A 851 18.37 5.25 -5.86
CA LYS A 851 17.12 4.70 -5.28
C LYS A 851 17.37 3.45 -4.44
N GLN A 852 18.30 2.60 -4.85
CA GLN A 852 18.71 1.38 -4.13
C GLN A 852 19.70 1.68 -2.99
N ARG A 853 19.99 2.94 -2.69
CA ARG A 853 20.95 3.39 -1.66
C ARG A 853 22.37 2.82 -1.83
N GLN A 854 22.75 2.48 -3.06
CA GLN A 854 24.09 2.04 -3.39
C GLN A 854 25.05 3.21 -3.66
N LEU A 855 24.51 4.42 -3.90
CA LEU A 855 25.26 5.67 -4.04
C LEU A 855 24.77 6.68 -3.00
N SER A 856 25.72 7.44 -2.42
CA SER A 856 25.37 8.59 -1.58
C SER A 856 24.87 9.76 -2.44
N THR A 857 24.17 10.72 -1.81
CA THR A 857 23.70 11.95 -2.48
C THR A 857 24.85 12.68 -3.19
N GLN A 858 26.00 12.81 -2.53
CA GLN A 858 27.17 13.49 -3.09
C GLN A 858 27.78 12.74 -4.28
N GLN A 859 27.89 11.40 -4.18
CA GLN A 859 28.38 10.56 -5.29
C GLN A 859 27.43 10.64 -6.50
N THR A 860 26.13 10.59 -6.24
CA THR A 860 25.10 10.68 -7.30
C THR A 860 25.19 12.04 -8.02
N LEU A 861 25.31 13.13 -7.26
CA LEU A 861 25.44 14.47 -7.83
C LEU A 861 26.69 14.60 -8.68
N GLU A 862 27.81 14.03 -8.24
CA GLU A 862 29.08 14.04 -8.98
C GLU A 862 28.99 13.23 -10.29
N GLU A 863 28.38 12.05 -10.23
CA GLU A 863 28.18 11.22 -11.44
C GLU A 863 27.23 11.88 -12.45
N LEU A 864 26.15 12.52 -11.98
CA LEU A 864 25.24 13.27 -12.86
C LEU A 864 25.91 14.53 -13.48
N ARG A 865 26.78 15.19 -12.75
CA ARG A 865 27.62 16.28 -13.29
C ARG A 865 28.50 15.79 -14.44
N ARG A 866 29.13 14.62 -14.27
CA ARG A 866 29.95 14.01 -15.36
C ARG A 866 29.10 13.68 -16.58
N ILE A 867 27.85 13.25 -16.39
CA ILE A 867 26.92 13.00 -17.49
C ILE A 867 26.60 14.32 -18.24
N VAL A 868 26.36 15.42 -17.53
CA VAL A 868 26.13 16.73 -18.17
C VAL A 868 27.34 17.18 -18.94
N GLU A 869 28.56 17.03 -18.42
CA GLU A 869 29.80 17.30 -19.11
C GLU A 869 29.94 16.47 -20.39
N GLU A 870 29.65 15.17 -20.31
CA GLU A 870 29.68 14.25 -21.44
C GLU A 870 28.66 14.66 -22.52
N MET A 871 27.45 15.07 -22.13
CA MET A 871 26.46 15.60 -23.08
C MET A 871 26.95 16.87 -23.80
N ASN A 872 27.53 17.78 -23.04
CA ASN A 872 28.05 19.04 -23.59
C ASN A 872 29.27 18.81 -24.50
N GLU A 873 30.16 17.88 -24.14
CA GLU A 873 31.29 17.45 -24.97
C GLU A 873 30.81 16.85 -26.29
N ALA A 874 29.86 15.92 -26.23
CA ALA A 874 29.31 15.28 -27.41
C ALA A 874 28.67 16.30 -28.39
N ARG A 875 27.93 17.25 -27.86
CA ARG A 875 27.32 18.33 -28.68
C ARG A 875 28.35 19.21 -29.34
N ARG A 876 29.42 19.62 -28.62
CA ARG A 876 30.53 20.40 -29.18
C ARG A 876 31.25 19.63 -30.27
N GLU A 877 31.62 18.38 -30.02
CA GLU A 877 32.33 17.53 -30.97
C GLU A 877 31.47 17.29 -32.23
N GLN A 878 30.16 17.12 -32.09
CA GLN A 878 29.23 16.99 -33.21
C GLN A 878 29.22 18.28 -34.08
N ALA A 879 29.15 19.43 -33.43
CA ALA A 879 29.13 20.72 -34.13
C ALA A 879 30.45 20.98 -34.86
N GLU A 880 31.59 20.62 -34.27
CA GLU A 880 32.92 20.83 -34.85
C GLU A 880 33.19 19.91 -36.05
N LYS A 881 32.80 18.64 -35.95
CA LYS A 881 33.13 17.63 -36.98
C LYS A 881 32.24 17.68 -38.21
N LYS A 882 31.09 18.36 -38.14
CA LYS A 882 30.12 18.51 -39.27
C LYS A 882 29.78 17.20 -39.99
N MET A 883 29.74 16.09 -39.23
CA MET A 883 29.39 14.77 -39.73
C MET A 883 27.87 14.59 -39.79
N PRO A 884 27.32 13.72 -40.69
CA PRO A 884 25.95 13.25 -40.58
C PRO A 884 25.68 12.66 -39.21
N VAL A 885 24.48 12.90 -38.68
CA VAL A 885 24.10 12.56 -37.30
C VAL A 885 24.28 11.09 -37.00
N GLU A 886 23.91 10.21 -37.91
CA GLU A 886 24.03 8.76 -37.76
C GLU A 886 25.52 8.33 -37.73
N VAL A 887 26.33 8.92 -38.57
CA VAL A 887 27.79 8.67 -38.62
C VAL A 887 28.47 9.14 -37.34
N PHE A 888 28.09 10.34 -36.85
CA PHE A 888 28.55 10.84 -35.56
C PHE A 888 28.14 9.92 -34.39
N ALA A 889 26.90 9.45 -34.38
CA ALA A 889 26.41 8.53 -33.34
C ALA A 889 27.25 7.24 -33.34
N VAL A 890 27.54 6.67 -34.48
CA VAL A 890 28.43 5.48 -34.60
C VAL A 890 29.84 5.83 -34.08
N MET A 891 30.41 6.96 -34.51
CA MET A 891 31.73 7.41 -34.04
C MET A 891 31.78 7.54 -32.52
N TRP A 892 30.80 8.23 -31.94
CA TRP A 892 30.75 8.49 -30.53
C TRP A 892 30.69 7.18 -29.73
N LEU A 893 29.83 6.24 -30.14
CA LEU A 893 29.68 4.94 -29.48
C LEU A 893 30.95 4.10 -29.61
N LEU A 894 31.57 4.08 -30.80
CA LEU A 894 32.84 3.38 -31.02
C LEU A 894 33.99 3.98 -30.16
N LYS A 895 34.04 5.32 -30.03
CA LYS A 895 35.00 6.02 -29.17
C LYS A 895 34.81 5.59 -27.70
N LYS A 896 33.58 5.50 -27.22
CA LYS A 896 33.25 5.06 -25.84
C LYS A 896 33.59 3.59 -25.60
N GLU A 897 33.46 2.73 -26.59
CA GLU A 897 33.85 1.33 -26.52
C GLU A 897 35.37 1.10 -26.76
N GLY A 898 36.13 2.16 -26.82
CA GLY A 898 37.60 2.10 -26.86
C GLY A 898 38.23 1.78 -28.23
N VAL A 899 37.50 1.96 -29.33
CA VAL A 899 38.00 1.76 -30.68
C VAL A 899 39.03 2.85 -31.00
N LYS A 900 40.29 2.49 -31.30
CA LYS A 900 41.40 3.44 -31.51
C LYS A 900 41.18 4.40 -32.67
N ASP A 901 40.54 3.97 -33.76
CA ASP A 901 40.18 4.80 -34.91
C ASP A 901 38.65 4.78 -35.08
N ALA A 902 37.95 5.36 -34.10
CA ALA A 902 36.50 5.44 -34.11
C ALA A 902 35.98 6.32 -35.27
N GLU A 903 36.67 7.41 -35.58
CA GLU A 903 36.31 8.35 -36.64
C GLU A 903 36.44 7.73 -38.03
N GLY A 904 37.58 7.11 -38.32
CA GLY A 904 37.81 6.43 -39.60
C GLY A 904 36.85 5.24 -39.78
N SER A 905 36.57 4.51 -38.69
CA SER A 905 35.62 3.44 -38.69
C SER A 905 34.17 3.89 -38.94
N ALA A 906 33.76 4.99 -38.35
CA ALA A 906 32.42 5.55 -38.53
C ALA A 906 32.23 6.15 -39.93
N ASN A 907 33.28 6.84 -40.49
CA ASN A 907 33.23 7.39 -41.83
C ASN A 907 33.00 6.32 -42.91
N GLN A 908 33.43 5.07 -42.70
CA GLN A 908 33.14 3.98 -43.60
C GLN A 908 31.63 3.61 -43.64
N MET A 909 30.83 4.07 -42.70
CA MET A 909 29.38 3.89 -42.66
C MET A 909 28.64 4.93 -43.52
N LYS A 910 29.26 6.06 -43.86
CA LYS A 910 28.60 7.19 -44.55
C LYS A 910 27.94 6.74 -45.85
N ASP A 911 28.71 6.11 -46.72
CA ASP A 911 28.22 5.64 -48.02
C ASP A 911 27.14 4.54 -47.86
N THR A 912 27.21 3.83 -46.76
CA THR A 912 26.23 2.78 -46.45
C THR A 912 24.87 3.35 -46.02
N PHE A 913 24.89 4.38 -45.21
CA PHE A 913 23.65 5.10 -44.84
C PHE A 913 23.02 5.80 -46.07
N GLU A 914 23.85 6.40 -46.95
CA GLU A 914 23.39 7.04 -48.19
C GLU A 914 22.79 6.01 -49.16
N LYS A 915 23.39 4.82 -49.23
CA LYS A 915 22.93 3.74 -50.13
C LYS A 915 21.65 3.05 -49.63
N PHE A 916 21.43 3.07 -48.33
CA PHE A 916 20.28 2.41 -47.68
C PHE A 916 19.46 3.39 -46.84
N PRO A 917 18.84 4.41 -47.41
CA PRO A 917 18.24 5.53 -46.68
C PRO A 917 17.02 5.15 -45.85
N HIS A 918 16.36 4.01 -46.16
CA HIS A 918 15.17 3.52 -45.44
C HIS A 918 15.48 2.50 -44.34
N TRP A 919 16.72 2.50 -43.82
CA TRP A 919 17.18 1.51 -42.85
C TRP A 919 16.42 1.57 -41.50
N LYS A 920 15.79 2.68 -41.15
CA LYS A 920 14.94 2.79 -39.95
C LYS A 920 13.59 2.09 -40.12
N THR A 921 13.11 1.90 -41.38
CA THR A 921 11.78 1.40 -41.69
C THR A 921 11.76 0.14 -42.55
N SER A 922 12.92 -0.31 -43.05
CA SER A 922 13.06 -1.51 -43.88
C SER A 922 14.04 -2.51 -43.27
N GLU A 923 13.59 -3.69 -42.93
CA GLU A 923 14.44 -4.77 -42.38
C GLU A 923 15.59 -5.14 -43.30
N LYS A 924 15.37 -5.06 -44.64
CA LYS A 924 16.41 -5.32 -45.62
C LYS A 924 17.54 -4.28 -45.52
N HIS A 925 17.19 -3.00 -45.46
CA HIS A 925 18.17 -1.92 -45.34
C HIS A 925 18.84 -1.93 -43.97
N GLU A 926 18.10 -2.19 -42.89
CA GLU A 926 18.65 -2.34 -41.55
C GLU A 926 19.71 -3.45 -41.50
N ARG A 927 19.43 -4.60 -42.14
CA ARG A 927 20.36 -5.72 -42.22
C ARG A 927 21.66 -5.32 -42.93
N GLU A 928 21.61 -4.52 -43.99
CA GLU A 928 22.81 -4.06 -44.70
C GLU A 928 23.66 -3.08 -43.85
N ILE A 929 23.02 -2.18 -43.09
CA ILE A 929 23.72 -1.34 -42.11
C ILE A 929 24.40 -2.21 -41.04
N ARG A 930 23.68 -3.17 -40.50
CA ARG A 930 24.19 -4.12 -39.51
C ARG A 930 25.36 -4.95 -40.04
N ASN A 931 25.26 -5.47 -41.26
CA ASN A 931 26.31 -6.22 -41.90
C ASN A 931 27.59 -5.39 -42.11
N GLN A 932 27.47 -4.13 -42.49
CA GLN A 932 28.62 -3.25 -42.65
C GLN A 932 29.24 -2.91 -41.28
N LEU A 933 28.46 -2.70 -40.25
CA LEU A 933 28.96 -2.52 -38.88
C LEU A 933 29.75 -3.73 -38.44
N TYR A 934 29.24 -4.96 -38.67
CA TYR A 934 30.01 -6.19 -38.38
C TYR A 934 31.33 -6.26 -39.10
N LYS A 935 31.36 -5.90 -40.39
CA LYS A 935 32.61 -5.90 -41.19
C LYS A 935 33.64 -4.89 -40.64
N ILE A 936 33.21 -3.71 -40.22
CA ILE A 936 34.02 -2.69 -39.59
C ILE A 936 34.55 -3.18 -38.25
N MET A 937 33.69 -3.72 -37.40
CA MET A 937 34.07 -4.15 -36.06
C MET A 937 35.03 -5.34 -36.07
N VAL A 938 34.86 -6.31 -36.99
CA VAL A 938 35.78 -7.41 -37.13
C VAL A 938 37.21 -6.88 -37.43
N LYS A 939 37.35 -5.84 -38.23
CA LYS A 939 38.66 -5.21 -38.55
C LYS A 939 39.31 -4.53 -37.34
N THR A 940 38.53 -4.05 -36.36
CA THR A 940 39.04 -3.37 -35.15
C THR A 940 39.65 -4.34 -34.14
N GLY A 941 39.43 -5.62 -34.26
CA GLY A 941 39.99 -6.68 -33.39
C GLY A 941 39.37 -6.73 -31.97
N ILE A 942 38.25 -6.10 -31.73
CA ILE A 942 37.56 -6.08 -30.40
C ILE A 942 36.82 -7.37 -30.18
N LYS A 943 37.00 -8.01 -29.01
CA LYS A 943 36.44 -9.34 -28.70
C LYS A 943 34.92 -9.40 -28.63
N ASN A 944 34.24 -8.35 -28.15
CA ASN A 944 32.77 -8.31 -27.94
C ASN A 944 32.03 -7.52 -29.04
N PHE A 945 32.53 -7.56 -30.28
CA PHE A 945 31.99 -6.76 -31.37
C PHE A 945 30.52 -7.03 -31.69
N ILE A 946 30.00 -8.23 -31.43
CA ILE A 946 28.59 -8.58 -31.67
C ILE A 946 27.66 -7.76 -30.75
N ASP A 947 28.01 -7.65 -29.48
CA ASP A 947 27.21 -6.89 -28.50
C ASP A 947 27.30 -5.38 -28.78
N ILE A 948 28.47 -4.91 -29.18
CA ILE A 948 28.67 -3.50 -29.56
C ILE A 948 27.84 -3.15 -30.79
N VAL A 949 27.86 -3.98 -31.85
CA VAL A 949 27.03 -3.76 -33.03
C VAL A 949 25.55 -3.79 -32.70
N LYS A 950 25.11 -4.73 -31.84
CA LYS A 950 23.75 -4.81 -31.36
C LYS A 950 23.33 -3.53 -30.64
N LYS A 951 24.16 -3.03 -29.72
CA LYS A 951 23.96 -1.79 -28.98
C LYS A 951 23.90 -0.56 -29.91
N ILE A 952 24.84 -0.46 -30.87
CA ILE A 952 24.81 0.60 -31.87
C ILE A 952 23.50 0.58 -32.66
N MET A 953 23.08 -0.59 -33.13
CA MET A 953 21.86 -0.70 -33.91
C MET A 953 20.61 -0.37 -33.07
N GLN A 954 20.56 -0.77 -31.80
CA GLN A 954 19.48 -0.42 -30.88
C GLN A 954 19.36 1.11 -30.73
N ILE A 955 20.49 1.78 -30.50
CA ILE A 955 20.55 3.24 -30.33
C ILE A 955 20.17 3.95 -31.64
N LEU A 956 20.69 3.53 -32.79
CA LEU A 956 20.37 4.10 -34.08
C LEU A 956 18.91 3.92 -34.47
N THR A 957 18.29 2.81 -34.16
CA THR A 957 16.89 2.49 -34.48
C THR A 957 15.90 3.03 -33.46
N GLY A 958 16.37 3.47 -32.28
CA GLY A 958 15.50 3.87 -31.16
C GLY A 958 14.72 2.68 -30.54
N LYS A 959 15.10 1.45 -30.87
CA LYS A 959 14.47 0.22 -30.32
C LYS A 959 15.21 -0.18 -29.03
N THR A 960 14.98 0.56 -27.95
CA THR A 960 15.32 0.09 -26.61
C THR A 960 14.31 -0.97 -26.18
N ARG A 961 14.79 -2.04 -25.53
CA ARG A 961 13.91 -3.11 -25.01
C ARG A 961 13.09 -2.67 -23.82
#